data_03db2dc711a8c2de70e1d03df9d517cd
#
_entry.id   03db2dc711a8c2de70e1d03df9d517cd
#
_cell.length_a   1.000
_cell.length_b   1.000
_cell.length_c   1.000
_cell.angle_alpha   90.00
_cell.angle_beta   90.00
_cell.angle_gamma   90.00
#
_symmetry.space_group_name_H-M   'P 1'
#
loop_
_entity.id
_entity.type
_entity.pdbx_description
1 polymer ?
#
loop_
_entity_poly.entity_id
_entity_poly.type
_entity_poly.pdbx_seq_one_letter_code
_entity_poly.pdbx_strand_id
1 'polypeptide(L)'
;MLQLKNIKKTYVTGDSTVHALRGVSLNFRESEFVSILGQSGCGKTTLLNIIGGLDQYTSGDLIINGKSTKEFKDRDWDTYRNHSIGFIFQSYNLIPHQTVLSNVELALTLSGVSKKERRIRAIEALETVGLGDQINKKPNQMSGGQMQRVAIARALVNNPDILLADEPTGALDSETSVQIMELLKEISRDKLVVMVTHNPDLAKEYSTRIINLLDGNVVDDSNPVPEGALNRSSVVVSPDVTVINKDGNKVEHKGKKKEKRGEKRGKTSMSFFTALALSLNNLMTKKGRTFLTAFAGSIGIIGIALILSVSTGVNAYIASVENDTMSSFPIQINESSMDAMSMFEVIMSNTGREDVEKDKIYSNNIMTDVMQAISTGMTKNNLEKLKEYIDDNTVINDSATDIKYIYNAKLNAFTLIKNDTGEVIGSFENLSGLTELMTEIGLGSMSGSMASMDMMGTAAWTELVGSLEHIKTQYELVDGRFPTKEGETNEVVLIVDQYNQVTDFILYTLGIRNLQELRNWVADQMNPDLEDKDKTKIESPEFSTSDLLGYEFMILPDSERFYLGDNGEILERDNLGEFVISENSTAKRVKIVGIVTPTNKDSVTIGSIGYTSALMKEIMTLSNNSPVIDAQKNNDKINLITGLPFEKVEPDVTGIDALLAMNPQVSAYLDKMTTDQKILALKSGLGNNLSNLLDTAPYGGFTSEHISAIRGATGFTFARETDENLLKIVNYMLENPTQDKVLESVGYIDLAKPSSIVIYPKDFDAKEVINNEIKVVYNDKQEDADKISYSDAAATLIGSITTIVDAITYVLIAFVSISLVVSSIMIGIITYISVLERTKEIGILRAIGASKKDISRVFNAETLIIGLTAGVIGIGATLLLNIVINIILFSLTGLATLKAALDVGAAIILVLISMTLTLIAGLVPSSMASKKDPVIALRTE
;
A
#
# COMPACT_ATOMS: atom_id res chain seq x y z
N MET A 1 69.31 -9.63 6.79
CA MET A 1 67.85 -9.80 6.68
C MET A 1 67.10 -9.25 7.90
N LEU A 2 67.37 -9.70 9.13
CA LEU A 2 66.73 -9.27 10.35
C LEU A 2 67.69 -8.71 11.36
N GLN A 3 67.47 -7.49 11.91
CA GLN A 3 68.28 -6.80 12.86
C GLN A 3 67.50 -6.20 14.00
N LEU A 4 67.89 -6.42 15.24
CA LEU A 4 67.32 -5.78 16.42
C LEU A 4 68.37 -4.80 16.97
N LYS A 5 68.02 -3.55 17.20
CA LYS A 5 68.89 -2.50 17.73
C LYS A 5 68.32 -1.97 19.04
N ASN A 6 68.93 -2.30 20.16
CA ASN A 6 68.54 -1.83 21.49
C ASN A 6 67.04 -1.95 21.82
N ILE A 7 66.47 -3.11 21.51
CA ILE A 7 65.00 -3.37 21.70
C ILE A 7 64.68 -3.45 23.18
N LYS A 8 63.77 -2.60 23.67
CA LYS A 8 63.25 -2.60 25.03
C LYS A 8 61.75 -2.83 24.99
N LYS A 9 61.28 -3.65 25.92
CA LYS A 9 59.84 -3.85 26.10
C LYS A 9 59.50 -3.76 27.58
N THR A 10 58.53 -2.89 27.87
CA THR A 10 58.00 -2.68 29.22
C THR A 10 56.48 -2.89 29.16
N TYR A 11 55.93 -3.71 30.04
CA TYR A 11 54.53 -3.87 30.27
C TYR A 11 54.12 -3.12 31.54
N VAL A 12 53.05 -2.36 31.46
CA VAL A 12 52.47 -1.64 32.59
C VAL A 12 51.12 -2.31 32.90
N THR A 13 50.96 -2.83 34.11
CA THR A 13 49.73 -3.51 34.53
C THR A 13 49.29 -2.93 35.87
N GLY A 14 48.35 -2.02 35.89
CA GLY A 14 48.00 -1.24 37.06
C GLY A 14 49.24 -0.44 37.56
N ASP A 15 49.60 -0.58 38.83
CA ASP A 15 50.74 0.09 39.46
C ASP A 15 52.08 -0.64 39.27
N SER A 16 52.09 -1.84 38.66
CA SER A 16 53.31 -2.60 38.45
C SER A 16 53.87 -2.41 37.04
N THR A 17 55.24 -2.24 36.97
CA THR A 17 55.95 -2.10 35.72
C THR A 17 56.93 -3.26 35.56
N VAL A 18 56.77 -4.04 34.50
CA VAL A 18 57.66 -5.19 34.23
C VAL A 18 58.47 -4.90 32.98
N HIS A 19 59.81 -4.90 33.15
CA HIS A 19 60.74 -4.73 32.04
C HIS A 19 61.08 -6.11 31.44
N ALA A 20 60.38 -6.53 30.42
CA ALA A 20 60.49 -7.82 29.75
C ALA A 20 61.75 -7.92 28.86
N LEU A 21 62.17 -6.82 28.22
CA LEU A 21 63.42 -6.70 27.48
C LEU A 21 64.08 -5.39 27.83
N ARG A 22 65.39 -5.43 28.02
CA ARG A 22 66.19 -4.31 28.58
C ARG A 22 67.23 -3.73 27.61
N GLY A 23 67.12 -3.97 26.28
CA GLY A 23 68.04 -3.43 25.28
C GLY A 23 68.70 -4.51 24.44
N VAL A 24 67.93 -5.43 23.93
CA VAL A 24 68.42 -6.57 23.12
C VAL A 24 68.86 -6.05 21.73
N SER A 25 70.07 -6.37 21.34
CA SER A 25 70.64 -6.12 20.02
C SER A 25 71.15 -7.42 19.41
N LEU A 26 70.64 -7.80 18.27
CA LEU A 26 70.90 -9.08 17.60
C LEU A 26 70.83 -8.92 16.08
N ASN A 27 71.67 -9.60 15.35
CA ASN A 27 71.65 -9.72 13.89
C ASN A 27 71.46 -11.18 13.50
N PHE A 28 70.65 -11.46 12.49
CA PHE A 28 70.39 -12.81 12.01
C PHE A 28 70.82 -13.01 10.57
N ARG A 29 71.38 -14.21 10.24
CA ARG A 29 71.65 -14.65 8.86
C ARG A 29 70.34 -15.03 8.11
N GLU A 30 70.46 -15.17 6.82
CA GLU A 30 69.27 -15.53 5.96
C GLU A 30 68.83 -17.00 6.13
N SER A 31 69.82 -17.88 6.43
CA SER A 31 69.61 -19.28 6.76
C SER A 31 70.47 -19.68 7.95
N GLU A 32 69.84 -19.94 9.07
CA GLU A 32 70.45 -20.47 10.28
C GLU A 32 69.41 -21.04 11.24
N PHE A 33 69.79 -21.96 12.11
CA PHE A 33 68.91 -22.43 13.21
C PHE A 33 69.42 -21.76 14.51
N VAL A 34 68.68 -20.78 14.99
CA VAL A 34 68.95 -20.06 16.21
C VAL A 34 68.02 -20.49 17.33
N SER A 35 68.61 -20.96 18.44
CA SER A 35 67.88 -21.16 19.68
C SER A 35 68.14 -20.04 20.68
N ILE A 36 67.03 -19.46 21.18
CA ILE A 36 66.99 -18.50 22.27
C ILE A 36 66.73 -19.30 23.55
N LEU A 37 67.73 -19.47 24.37
CA LEU A 37 67.70 -20.27 25.60
C LEU A 37 67.66 -19.36 26.84
N GLY A 38 66.90 -19.77 27.88
CA GLY A 38 66.74 -19.05 29.12
C GLY A 38 65.73 -19.58 30.05
N GLN A 39 65.65 -19.13 31.29
CA GLN A 39 64.64 -19.53 32.26
C GLN A 39 63.24 -19.02 31.90
N SER A 40 62.21 -19.64 32.49
CA SER A 40 60.82 -19.13 32.29
C SER A 40 60.73 -17.70 32.83
N GLY A 41 60.02 -16.79 32.06
CA GLY A 41 59.86 -15.38 32.43
C GLY A 41 61.02 -14.45 32.03
N CYS A 42 62.13 -14.91 31.48
CA CYS A 42 63.28 -14.03 31.09
C CYS A 42 63.06 -13.20 29.81
N GLY A 43 61.87 -13.25 29.16
CA GLY A 43 61.52 -12.41 28.00
C GLY A 43 61.60 -13.10 26.63
N LYS A 44 61.87 -14.43 26.55
CA LYS A 44 62.02 -15.20 25.29
C LYS A 44 60.79 -15.07 24.33
N THR A 45 59.59 -15.42 24.81
CA THR A 45 58.34 -15.32 24.03
C THR A 45 58.02 -13.87 23.66
N THR A 46 58.37 -12.89 24.54
CA THR A 46 58.23 -11.46 24.23
C THR A 46 59.11 -11.06 23.06
N LEU A 47 60.39 -11.52 23.07
CA LEU A 47 61.28 -11.25 21.96
C LEU A 47 60.85 -11.88 20.67
N LEU A 48 60.32 -13.14 20.70
CA LEU A 48 59.82 -13.83 19.54
C LEU A 48 58.59 -13.13 18.98
N ASN A 49 57.66 -12.67 19.85
CA ASN A 49 56.45 -11.93 19.44
C ASN A 49 56.78 -10.57 18.80
N ILE A 50 57.83 -9.87 19.27
CA ILE A 50 58.29 -8.64 18.66
C ILE A 50 58.90 -8.91 17.27
N ILE A 51 59.76 -9.94 17.13
CA ILE A 51 60.28 -10.37 15.84
C ILE A 51 59.17 -10.74 14.88
N GLY A 52 58.17 -11.45 15.35
CA GLY A 52 56.95 -11.84 14.55
C GLY A 52 55.99 -10.71 14.27
N GLY A 53 56.20 -9.53 14.86
CA GLY A 53 55.28 -8.40 14.72
C GLY A 53 53.90 -8.63 15.35
N LEU A 54 53.82 -9.53 16.33
CA LEU A 54 52.64 -9.77 17.14
C LEU A 54 52.53 -8.77 18.29
N ASP A 55 53.66 -8.32 18.81
CA ASP A 55 53.78 -7.29 19.84
C ASP A 55 54.68 -6.16 19.38
N GLN A 56 54.55 -4.96 19.94
CA GLN A 56 55.36 -3.80 19.63
C GLN A 56 56.40 -3.56 20.74
N TYR A 57 57.61 -3.22 20.37
CA TYR A 57 58.66 -2.81 21.32
C TYR A 57 58.39 -1.40 21.88
N THR A 58 58.80 -1.11 23.10
CA THR A 58 58.64 0.22 23.73
C THR A 58 59.67 1.22 23.20
N SER A 59 60.92 0.78 22.98
CA SER A 59 62.00 1.57 22.39
C SER A 59 62.99 0.69 21.69
N GLY A 60 63.84 1.25 20.86
CA GLY A 60 64.81 0.57 20.01
C GLY A 60 64.41 0.63 18.54
N ASP A 61 64.92 -0.25 17.70
CA ASP A 61 64.51 -0.38 16.30
C ASP A 61 64.65 -1.83 15.81
N LEU A 62 63.62 -2.33 15.16
CA LEU A 62 63.62 -3.60 14.46
C LEU A 62 63.71 -3.31 12.95
N ILE A 63 64.74 -3.83 12.31
CA ILE A 63 65.02 -3.60 10.88
C ILE A 63 64.82 -4.92 10.15
N ILE A 64 63.92 -4.91 9.15
CA ILE A 64 63.58 -6.06 8.34
C ILE A 64 63.90 -5.75 6.87
N ASN A 65 64.76 -6.57 6.27
CA ASN A 65 65.24 -6.35 4.89
C ASN A 65 65.73 -4.92 4.63
N GLY A 66 66.44 -4.33 5.60
CA GLY A 66 67.04 -3.00 5.54
C GLY A 66 66.06 -1.84 5.78
N LYS A 67 64.78 -2.12 6.08
CA LYS A 67 63.75 -1.10 6.38
C LYS A 67 63.41 -1.13 7.88
N SER A 68 63.42 0.05 8.52
CA SER A 68 62.99 0.21 9.91
C SER A 68 61.50 -0.02 10.09
N THR A 69 61.08 -0.79 11.09
CA THR A 69 59.69 -1.05 11.42
C THR A 69 59.01 0.15 12.08
N LYS A 70 59.70 1.21 12.44
CA LYS A 70 59.13 2.50 12.85
C LYS A 70 58.29 3.15 11.72
N GLU A 71 58.61 2.84 10.46
CA GLU A 71 57.91 3.32 9.28
C GLU A 71 56.75 2.41 8.88
N PHE A 72 56.57 1.26 9.53
CA PHE A 72 55.56 0.28 9.22
C PHE A 72 54.19 0.77 9.68
N LYS A 73 53.20 0.67 8.76
CA LYS A 73 51.76 0.85 9.04
C LYS A 73 51.16 -0.52 9.35
N ASP A 74 49.96 -0.55 9.91
CA ASP A 74 49.21 -1.80 10.19
C ASP A 74 49.24 -2.79 9.01
N ARG A 75 49.14 -2.28 7.78
CA ARG A 75 49.14 -3.10 6.57
C ARG A 75 50.52 -3.73 6.27
N ASP A 76 51.61 -3.05 6.62
CA ASP A 76 52.94 -3.57 6.41
C ASP A 76 53.21 -4.72 7.39
N TRP A 77 52.75 -4.57 8.63
CA TRP A 77 52.75 -5.64 9.62
C TRP A 77 51.90 -6.85 9.22
N ASP A 78 50.68 -6.63 8.69
CA ASP A 78 49.79 -7.71 8.20
C ASP A 78 50.50 -8.47 7.04
N THR A 79 51.12 -7.73 6.10
CA THR A 79 51.87 -8.32 4.99
C THR A 79 53.08 -9.10 5.46
N TYR A 80 53.84 -8.58 6.44
CA TYR A 80 55.00 -9.22 7.03
C TYR A 80 54.62 -10.55 7.69
N ARG A 81 53.56 -10.55 8.53
CA ARG A 81 53.08 -11.78 9.18
C ARG A 81 52.53 -12.81 8.19
N ASN A 82 51.96 -12.38 7.09
CA ASN A 82 51.35 -13.30 6.13
C ASN A 82 52.38 -13.91 5.16
N HIS A 83 53.37 -13.14 4.70
CA HIS A 83 54.28 -13.58 3.65
C HIS A 83 55.72 -13.85 4.12
N SER A 84 56.21 -13.14 5.14
CA SER A 84 57.62 -13.26 5.53
C SER A 84 57.83 -14.11 6.77
N ILE A 85 56.79 -14.30 7.58
CA ILE A 85 56.86 -15.07 8.84
C ILE A 85 55.99 -16.31 8.79
N GLY A 86 56.57 -17.44 9.23
CA GLY A 86 55.82 -18.61 9.67
C GLY A 86 55.86 -18.72 11.19
N PHE A 87 54.73 -18.80 11.88
CA PHE A 87 54.71 -18.88 13.34
C PHE A 87 54.23 -20.25 13.84
N ILE A 88 55.04 -20.92 14.66
CA ILE A 88 54.72 -22.17 15.34
C ILE A 88 54.56 -21.87 16.83
N PHE A 89 53.35 -21.96 17.32
CA PHE A 89 52.97 -21.64 18.70
C PHE A 89 53.18 -22.84 19.63
N GLN A 90 53.39 -22.58 20.91
CA GLN A 90 53.49 -23.59 21.96
C GLN A 90 52.27 -24.49 22.09
N SER A 91 51.08 -23.93 21.95
CA SER A 91 49.79 -24.66 22.09
C SER A 91 49.12 -24.97 20.73
N TYR A 92 49.84 -25.30 19.69
CA TYR A 92 49.40 -25.64 18.31
C TYR A 92 48.55 -24.55 17.67
N ASN A 93 47.59 -23.97 18.37
CA ASN A 93 46.62 -22.94 17.94
C ASN A 93 45.96 -23.29 16.61
N LEU A 94 45.43 -24.49 16.53
CA LEU A 94 44.60 -24.97 15.44
C LEU A 94 43.15 -24.65 15.75
N ILE A 95 42.34 -24.38 14.70
CA ILE A 95 40.91 -24.16 14.83
C ILE A 95 40.21 -25.51 14.95
N PRO A 96 39.59 -25.86 16.11
CA PRO A 96 39.18 -27.23 16.45
C PRO A 96 38.06 -27.82 15.55
N HIS A 97 37.21 -26.96 15.04
CA HIS A 97 36.08 -27.35 14.21
C HIS A 97 36.42 -27.47 12.71
N GLN A 98 37.59 -26.98 12.29
CA GLN A 98 38.09 -27.10 10.92
C GLN A 98 38.93 -28.35 10.75
N THR A 99 38.95 -28.90 9.51
CA THR A 99 39.85 -30.00 9.16
C THR A 99 41.31 -29.58 9.17
N VAL A 100 42.21 -30.54 9.21
CA VAL A 100 43.65 -30.33 9.06
C VAL A 100 43.97 -29.52 7.80
N LEU A 101 43.42 -29.93 6.67
CA LEU A 101 43.59 -29.22 5.41
C LEU A 101 43.10 -27.77 5.51
N SER A 102 41.92 -27.54 6.07
CA SER A 102 41.36 -26.19 6.21
C SER A 102 42.19 -25.30 7.13
N ASN A 103 42.81 -25.86 8.19
CA ASN A 103 43.73 -25.11 9.07
C ASN A 103 44.98 -24.63 8.31
N VAL A 104 45.49 -25.47 7.38
CA VAL A 104 46.68 -25.09 6.56
C VAL A 104 46.25 -24.11 5.44
N GLU A 105 45.13 -24.36 4.75
CA GLU A 105 44.60 -23.47 3.74
C GLU A 105 44.32 -22.04 4.22
N LEU A 106 44.10 -21.86 5.53
CA LEU A 106 43.77 -20.59 6.15
C LEU A 106 44.79 -19.49 5.84
N ALA A 107 46.09 -19.80 5.96
CA ALA A 107 47.19 -18.86 5.67
C ALA A 107 47.14 -18.39 4.19
N LEU A 108 46.90 -19.31 3.27
CA LEU A 108 46.75 -19.02 1.82
C LEU A 108 45.48 -18.26 1.50
N THR A 109 44.41 -18.47 2.30
CA THR A 109 43.12 -17.74 2.17
C THR A 109 43.33 -16.25 2.43
N LEU A 110 44.13 -15.92 3.44
CA LEU A 110 44.49 -14.54 3.80
C LEU A 110 45.42 -13.89 2.74
N SER A 111 46.24 -14.69 2.07
CA SER A 111 47.09 -14.23 0.94
C SER A 111 46.31 -14.00 -0.37
N GLY A 112 45.01 -14.29 -0.40
CA GLY A 112 44.16 -14.11 -1.58
C GLY A 112 44.37 -15.14 -2.71
N VAL A 113 44.96 -16.30 -2.40
CA VAL A 113 45.24 -17.39 -3.33
C VAL A 113 43.91 -18.06 -3.71
N SER A 114 43.74 -18.48 -4.98
CA SER A 114 42.53 -19.14 -5.48
C SER A 114 42.28 -20.48 -4.76
N LYS A 115 40.98 -20.87 -4.65
CA LYS A 115 40.57 -22.11 -3.93
C LYS A 115 41.27 -23.36 -4.48
N LYS A 116 41.47 -23.47 -5.79
CA LYS A 116 42.13 -24.61 -6.43
C LYS A 116 43.63 -24.65 -6.05
N GLU A 117 44.30 -23.54 -6.18
CA GLU A 117 45.71 -23.40 -5.86
C GLU A 117 45.98 -23.58 -4.35
N ARG A 118 45.15 -23.02 -3.48
CA ARG A 118 45.27 -23.22 -2.01
C ARG A 118 45.23 -24.68 -1.63
N ARG A 119 44.31 -25.43 -2.20
CA ARG A 119 44.15 -26.85 -1.89
C ARG A 119 45.38 -27.66 -2.27
N ILE A 120 45.96 -27.39 -3.45
CA ILE A 120 47.18 -28.08 -3.93
C ILE A 120 48.31 -27.76 -2.99
N ARG A 121 48.63 -26.49 -2.74
CA ARG A 121 49.75 -26.08 -1.89
C ARG A 121 49.58 -26.52 -0.44
N ALA A 122 48.35 -26.54 0.10
CA ALA A 122 48.13 -27.04 1.46
C ALA A 122 48.31 -28.54 1.57
N ILE A 123 47.97 -29.32 0.55
CA ILE A 123 48.23 -30.77 0.51
C ILE A 123 49.74 -31.03 0.44
N GLU A 124 50.46 -30.33 -0.45
CA GLU A 124 51.91 -30.44 -0.57
C GLU A 124 52.62 -30.10 0.76
N ALA A 125 52.18 -29.03 1.46
CA ALA A 125 52.72 -28.68 2.77
C ALA A 125 52.44 -29.75 3.83
N LEU A 126 51.29 -30.42 3.80
CA LEU A 126 50.94 -31.53 4.69
C LEU A 126 51.71 -32.82 4.36
N GLU A 127 51.95 -33.07 3.08
CA GLU A 127 52.81 -34.20 2.66
C GLU A 127 54.27 -33.99 3.10
N THR A 128 54.81 -32.76 3.04
CA THR A 128 56.15 -32.44 3.50
C THR A 128 56.35 -32.76 4.98
N VAL A 129 55.29 -32.63 5.80
CA VAL A 129 55.38 -32.98 7.25
C VAL A 129 54.90 -34.38 7.56
N GLY A 130 54.61 -35.21 6.54
CA GLY A 130 54.21 -36.61 6.69
C GLY A 130 52.75 -36.82 7.12
N LEU A 131 51.82 -35.88 6.74
CA LEU A 131 50.39 -35.90 7.10
C LEU A 131 49.45 -35.90 5.90
N GLY A 132 49.89 -36.31 4.73
CA GLY A 132 49.12 -36.37 3.51
C GLY A 132 47.81 -37.20 3.65
N ASP A 133 47.85 -38.26 4.41
CA ASP A 133 46.69 -39.15 4.65
C ASP A 133 45.69 -38.63 5.71
N GLN A 134 46.02 -37.56 6.43
CA GLN A 134 45.27 -37.06 7.58
C GLN A 134 44.46 -35.78 7.25
N ILE A 135 44.41 -35.36 6.00
CA ILE A 135 43.88 -34.07 5.53
C ILE A 135 42.44 -33.78 5.94
N ASN A 136 41.60 -34.82 6.08
CA ASN A 136 40.17 -34.68 6.42
C ASN A 136 39.90 -34.79 7.94
N LYS A 137 40.89 -35.17 8.75
CA LYS A 137 40.70 -35.23 10.21
C LYS A 137 40.60 -33.84 10.81
N LYS A 138 40.00 -33.76 12.00
CA LYS A 138 39.97 -32.56 12.84
C LYS A 138 41.06 -32.61 13.91
N PRO A 139 41.50 -31.48 14.49
CA PRO A 139 42.52 -31.48 15.53
C PRO A 139 42.23 -32.40 16.71
N ASN A 140 41.00 -32.52 17.16
CA ASN A 140 40.58 -33.40 18.25
C ASN A 140 40.70 -34.92 17.94
N GLN A 141 41.01 -35.27 16.70
CA GLN A 141 41.22 -36.66 16.25
C GLN A 141 42.71 -36.97 16.02
N MET A 142 43.61 -36.07 16.48
CA MET A 142 45.03 -36.15 16.21
C MET A 142 45.85 -36.18 17.53
N SER A 143 47.00 -36.80 17.48
CA SER A 143 47.97 -36.74 18.57
C SER A 143 48.62 -35.36 18.68
N GLY A 144 49.24 -35.04 19.83
CA GLY A 144 49.98 -33.80 20.04
C GLY A 144 51.06 -33.55 18.98
N GLY A 145 51.83 -34.54 18.64
CA GLY A 145 52.86 -34.45 17.62
C GLY A 145 52.30 -34.27 16.19
N GLN A 146 51.19 -34.92 15.89
CA GLN A 146 50.47 -34.67 14.62
C GLN A 146 49.95 -33.25 14.54
N MET A 147 49.33 -32.73 15.63
CA MET A 147 48.84 -31.34 15.66
C MET A 147 49.97 -30.34 15.49
N GLN A 148 51.18 -30.63 16.08
CA GLN A 148 52.37 -29.79 15.90
C GLN A 148 52.86 -29.78 14.45
N ARG A 149 52.87 -30.93 13.78
CA ARG A 149 53.19 -31.01 12.34
C ARG A 149 52.19 -30.25 11.47
N VAL A 150 50.89 -30.27 11.80
CA VAL A 150 49.92 -29.41 11.13
C VAL A 150 50.20 -27.91 11.32
N ALA A 151 50.64 -27.52 12.55
CA ALA A 151 51.00 -26.13 12.82
C ALA A 151 52.26 -25.71 12.02
N ILE A 152 53.22 -26.62 11.86
CA ILE A 152 54.43 -26.43 11.03
C ILE A 152 54.02 -26.33 9.54
N ALA A 153 53.19 -27.23 9.02
CA ALA A 153 52.68 -27.16 7.64
C ALA A 153 51.98 -25.82 7.37
N ARG A 154 51.15 -25.36 8.33
CA ARG A 154 50.46 -24.04 8.24
C ARG A 154 51.46 -22.88 8.20
N ALA A 155 52.53 -22.95 8.99
CA ALA A 155 53.58 -21.94 9.00
C ALA A 155 54.37 -21.89 7.68
N LEU A 156 54.58 -23.05 7.03
CA LEU A 156 55.39 -23.19 5.81
C LEU A 156 54.59 -22.90 4.50
N VAL A 157 53.28 -23.03 4.49
CA VAL A 157 52.48 -23.07 3.26
C VAL A 157 52.57 -21.79 2.40
N ASN A 158 52.90 -20.64 3.02
CA ASN A 158 53.15 -19.36 2.32
C ASN A 158 54.63 -19.20 1.92
N ASN A 159 55.46 -20.21 2.16
CA ASN A 159 56.91 -20.19 1.90
C ASN A 159 57.59 -18.95 2.55
N PRO A 160 57.51 -18.79 3.88
CA PRO A 160 58.10 -17.65 4.59
C PRO A 160 59.62 -17.67 4.57
N ASP A 161 60.22 -16.48 4.72
CA ASP A 161 61.69 -16.36 4.86
C ASP A 161 62.18 -16.73 6.29
N ILE A 162 61.34 -16.49 7.30
CA ILE A 162 61.62 -16.64 8.71
C ILE A 162 60.57 -17.55 9.34
N LEU A 163 61.02 -18.57 10.07
CA LEU A 163 60.20 -19.46 10.89
C LEU A 163 60.44 -19.18 12.37
N LEU A 164 59.41 -18.79 13.10
CA LEU A 164 59.48 -18.53 14.53
C LEU A 164 58.81 -19.68 15.28
N ALA A 165 59.53 -20.33 16.22
CA ALA A 165 59.00 -21.46 16.97
C ALA A 165 59.05 -21.17 18.47
N ASP A 166 57.88 -21.11 19.11
CA ASP A 166 57.79 -20.90 20.56
C ASP A 166 57.57 -22.26 21.26
N GLU A 167 58.64 -22.79 21.89
CA GLU A 167 58.67 -24.06 22.56
C GLU A 167 58.02 -25.22 21.77
N PRO A 168 58.48 -25.53 20.54
CA PRO A 168 57.76 -26.41 19.63
C PRO A 168 57.69 -27.88 20.10
N THR A 169 58.46 -28.25 21.14
CA THR A 169 58.52 -29.61 21.70
C THR A 169 57.96 -29.69 23.11
N GLY A 170 57.55 -28.57 23.73
CA GLY A 170 57.16 -28.49 25.14
C GLY A 170 55.99 -29.36 25.61
N ALA A 171 55.10 -29.78 24.67
CA ALA A 171 53.93 -30.60 24.96
C ALA A 171 54.01 -32.02 24.31
N LEU A 172 55.25 -32.47 23.93
CA LEU A 172 55.44 -33.68 23.15
C LEU A 172 56.25 -34.70 23.90
N ASP A 173 56.07 -35.97 23.60
CA ASP A 173 56.95 -37.03 24.03
C ASP A 173 58.37 -36.90 23.40
N SER A 174 59.35 -37.63 23.95
CA SER A 174 60.75 -37.49 23.54
C SER A 174 61.01 -37.90 22.09
N GLU A 175 60.32 -38.97 21.61
CA GLU A 175 60.51 -39.46 20.24
C GLU A 175 59.94 -38.48 19.23
N THR A 176 58.69 -38.00 19.47
CA THR A 176 58.05 -36.98 18.64
C THR A 176 58.84 -35.67 18.66
N SER A 177 59.42 -35.29 19.81
CA SER A 177 60.28 -34.09 19.95
C SER A 177 61.45 -34.15 19.00
N VAL A 178 62.16 -35.27 18.96
CA VAL A 178 63.28 -35.52 18.02
C VAL A 178 62.82 -35.35 16.58
N GLN A 179 61.73 -35.97 16.19
CA GLN A 179 61.17 -35.86 14.81
C GLN A 179 60.85 -34.41 14.43
N ILE A 180 60.30 -33.63 15.34
CA ILE A 180 60.04 -32.21 15.12
C ILE A 180 61.34 -31.39 15.00
N MET A 181 62.32 -31.67 15.81
CA MET A 181 63.62 -31.00 15.76
C MET A 181 64.39 -31.30 14.47
N GLU A 182 64.35 -32.54 14.01
CA GLU A 182 64.96 -32.92 12.72
C GLU A 182 64.26 -32.16 11.55
N LEU A 183 62.94 -32.08 11.56
CA LEU A 183 62.16 -31.35 10.56
C LEU A 183 62.59 -29.85 10.57
N LEU A 184 62.66 -29.21 11.73
CA LEU A 184 63.08 -27.79 11.87
C LEU A 184 64.52 -27.58 11.41
N LYS A 185 65.42 -28.53 11.70
CA LYS A 185 66.82 -28.50 11.23
C LYS A 185 66.90 -28.61 9.69
N GLU A 186 66.12 -29.45 9.10
CA GLU A 186 66.03 -29.55 7.63
C GLU A 186 65.58 -28.22 7.01
N ILE A 187 64.51 -27.61 7.55
CA ILE A 187 63.98 -26.33 7.11
C ILE A 187 65.03 -25.21 7.25
N SER A 188 65.82 -25.25 8.27
CA SER A 188 66.87 -24.21 8.56
C SER A 188 68.02 -24.15 7.54
N ARG A 189 68.10 -25.12 6.64
CA ARG A 189 69.08 -25.08 5.54
C ARG A 189 68.86 -23.96 4.57
N ASP A 190 67.58 -23.63 4.34
CA ASP A 190 67.13 -22.65 3.35
C ASP A 190 66.46 -21.41 3.97
N LYS A 191 66.11 -21.44 5.26
CA LYS A 191 65.35 -20.42 5.97
C LYS A 191 65.97 -20.07 7.33
N LEU A 192 65.70 -18.87 7.82
CA LEU A 192 66.02 -18.51 9.20
C LEU A 192 64.98 -19.14 10.13
N VAL A 193 65.41 -20.08 11.01
CA VAL A 193 64.60 -20.66 12.07
C VAL A 193 65.01 -20.06 13.40
N VAL A 194 64.11 -19.36 14.09
CA VAL A 194 64.35 -18.83 15.44
C VAL A 194 63.47 -19.58 16.42
N MET A 195 64.04 -20.40 17.24
CA MET A 195 63.40 -21.23 18.25
C MET A 195 63.62 -20.68 19.65
N VAL A 196 62.53 -20.58 20.42
CA VAL A 196 62.66 -20.36 21.88
C VAL A 196 62.44 -21.69 22.58
N THR A 197 63.31 -21.99 23.49
CA THR A 197 63.22 -23.22 24.29
C THR A 197 63.84 -23.01 25.70
N HIS A 198 63.43 -23.86 26.66
CA HIS A 198 64.03 -23.96 27.96
C HIS A 198 64.91 -25.25 28.10
N ASN A 199 64.90 -26.08 27.02
CA ASN A 199 65.65 -27.33 26.98
C ASN A 199 67.03 -27.08 26.35
N PRO A 200 68.15 -27.12 27.16
CA PRO A 200 69.53 -26.87 26.69
C PRO A 200 70.06 -27.98 25.79
N ASP A 201 69.60 -29.23 25.99
CA ASP A 201 70.12 -30.38 25.25
C ASP A 201 69.64 -30.35 23.80
N LEU A 202 68.34 -30.07 23.57
CA LEU A 202 67.78 -29.89 22.24
C LEU A 202 68.40 -28.65 21.52
N ALA A 203 68.68 -27.57 22.27
CA ALA A 203 69.29 -26.40 21.67
C ALA A 203 70.75 -26.69 21.21
N LYS A 204 71.56 -27.47 21.99
CA LYS A 204 72.94 -27.85 21.65
C LYS A 204 73.00 -28.81 20.46
N GLU A 205 72.05 -29.75 20.36
CA GLU A 205 72.09 -30.83 19.35
C GLU A 205 71.68 -30.35 17.99
N TYR A 206 70.66 -29.45 17.94
CA TYR A 206 69.98 -29.09 16.67
C TYR A 206 70.32 -27.73 16.16
N SER A 207 70.74 -26.76 17.03
CA SER A 207 70.92 -25.36 16.60
C SER A 207 72.32 -25.10 16.09
N THR A 208 72.47 -24.21 15.12
CA THR A 208 73.72 -23.68 14.61
C THR A 208 74.22 -22.48 15.44
N ARG A 209 73.30 -21.90 16.25
CA ARG A 209 73.57 -20.76 17.11
C ARG A 209 72.68 -20.75 18.33
N ILE A 210 73.28 -20.53 19.51
CA ILE A 210 72.54 -20.46 20.78
C ILE A 210 72.76 -19.05 21.37
N ILE A 211 71.60 -18.39 21.69
CA ILE A 211 71.57 -17.07 22.34
C ILE A 211 70.99 -17.27 23.74
N ASN A 212 71.73 -16.98 24.76
CA ASN A 212 71.31 -17.08 26.15
C ASN A 212 70.67 -15.75 26.61
N LEU A 213 69.43 -15.81 27.02
CA LEU A 213 68.66 -14.64 27.51
C LEU A 213 68.46 -14.78 29.03
N LEU A 214 68.80 -13.75 29.79
CA LEU A 214 68.55 -13.66 31.22
C LEU A 214 68.03 -12.29 31.59
N ASP A 215 66.91 -12.21 32.28
CA ASP A 215 66.23 -10.98 32.75
C ASP A 215 66.13 -9.86 31.69
N GLY A 216 65.79 -10.27 30.49
CA GLY A 216 65.60 -9.34 29.35
C GLY A 216 66.85 -8.85 28.66
N ASN A 217 68.03 -9.41 29.01
CA ASN A 217 69.35 -9.11 28.39
C ASN A 217 69.91 -10.35 27.70
N VAL A 218 70.64 -10.14 26.61
CA VAL A 218 71.49 -11.19 26.00
C VAL A 218 72.78 -11.30 26.82
N VAL A 219 72.95 -12.48 27.36
CA VAL A 219 74.19 -12.74 28.21
C VAL A 219 75.30 -13.41 27.41
N ASP A 220 74.93 -14.28 26.48
CA ASP A 220 75.87 -15.00 25.65
C ASP A 220 75.28 -15.29 24.27
N ASP A 221 76.13 -15.35 23.25
CA ASP A 221 75.83 -15.64 21.86
C ASP A 221 76.92 -16.48 21.27
N SER A 222 76.65 -17.75 21.01
CA SER A 222 77.64 -18.75 20.60
C SER A 222 78.30 -18.48 19.22
N ASN A 223 77.62 -17.71 18.35
CA ASN A 223 78.11 -17.46 17.01
C ASN A 223 77.56 -16.09 16.48
N PRO A 224 78.05 -14.97 17.11
CA PRO A 224 77.47 -13.64 16.77
C PRO A 224 77.78 -13.22 15.33
N VAL A 225 76.83 -12.45 14.73
CA VAL A 225 76.99 -11.88 13.38
C VAL A 225 77.63 -10.48 13.52
N PRO A 226 78.83 -10.24 12.98
CA PRO A 226 79.47 -8.92 13.04
C PRO A 226 78.66 -7.86 12.29
N GLU A 227 78.61 -6.63 12.80
CA GLU A 227 77.88 -5.52 12.20
C GLU A 227 78.19 -5.20 10.71
N GLY A 228 79.42 -5.53 10.26
CA GLY A 228 79.92 -5.30 8.90
C GLY A 228 79.60 -6.42 7.88
N ALA A 229 79.11 -7.59 8.33
CA ALA A 229 78.95 -8.75 7.45
C ALA A 229 77.65 -8.70 6.60
N LEU A 230 76.75 -7.70 6.82
CA LEU A 230 75.43 -7.62 6.21
C LEU A 230 75.37 -6.87 4.83
N ASN A 231 76.54 -6.35 4.35
CA ASN A 231 76.58 -5.55 3.11
C ASN A 231 77.08 -6.27 1.86
N ARG A 232 77.13 -7.58 1.82
CA ARG A 232 77.54 -8.33 0.62
C ARG A 232 76.33 -9.02 -0.04
N SER A 233 75.82 -8.38 -1.08
CA SER A 233 74.96 -9.05 -2.05
C SER A 233 75.73 -10.09 -2.82
N SER A 234 75.62 -11.36 -2.49
CA SER A 234 76.13 -12.47 -3.31
C SER A 234 75.12 -12.80 -4.39
N VAL A 235 75.51 -12.55 -5.63
CA VAL A 235 74.85 -13.09 -6.83
C VAL A 235 75.09 -14.60 -6.78
N VAL A 236 74.11 -15.37 -6.41
CA VAL A 236 74.11 -16.84 -6.56
C VAL A 236 73.65 -17.16 -7.95
N VAL A 237 74.58 -17.67 -8.79
CA VAL A 237 74.25 -18.37 -10.03
C VAL A 237 73.70 -19.74 -9.67
N SER A 238 72.44 -19.97 -9.95
CA SER A 238 71.81 -21.28 -9.75
C SER A 238 72.27 -22.24 -10.85
N PRO A 239 72.74 -23.47 -10.53
CA PRO A 239 72.93 -24.48 -11.54
C PRO A 239 71.55 -25.01 -12.04
N ASP A 240 71.50 -25.26 -13.35
CA ASP A 240 70.34 -25.90 -14.03
C ASP A 240 70.08 -27.27 -13.39
N VAL A 241 68.91 -27.43 -12.82
CA VAL A 241 68.44 -28.75 -12.36
C VAL A 241 67.57 -29.37 -13.47
N THR A 242 68.08 -30.40 -14.07
CA THR A 242 67.41 -31.29 -15.04
C THR A 242 66.52 -32.25 -14.26
N VAL A 243 65.23 -32.09 -14.33
CA VAL A 243 64.28 -33.06 -13.74
C VAL A 243 63.99 -34.15 -14.79
N ILE A 244 64.24 -35.36 -14.46
CA ILE A 244 63.91 -36.57 -15.26
C ILE A 244 62.58 -37.08 -14.74
N ASN A 245 61.60 -37.13 -15.65
CA ASN A 245 60.31 -37.79 -15.36
C ASN A 245 60.47 -39.33 -15.39
N LYS A 246 59.60 -40.01 -14.67
CA LYS A 246 59.59 -41.48 -14.49
C LYS A 246 59.53 -42.29 -15.80
N ASP A 247 59.38 -41.67 -16.95
CA ASP A 247 59.35 -42.30 -18.26
C ASP A 247 60.52 -41.95 -19.18
N GLY A 248 61.64 -41.44 -18.64
CA GLY A 248 62.93 -41.34 -19.31
C GLY A 248 63.05 -40.27 -20.43
N ASN A 249 62.11 -39.40 -20.61
CA ASN A 249 62.15 -38.37 -21.65
C ASN A 249 62.56 -37.00 -21.09
N LYS A 250 63.60 -36.42 -21.69
CA LYS A 250 64.06 -35.03 -21.42
C LYS A 250 63.07 -34.03 -22.03
N VAL A 251 62.44 -33.23 -21.19
CA VAL A 251 61.60 -32.10 -21.66
C VAL A 251 62.38 -30.80 -21.44
N GLU A 252 62.87 -30.24 -22.51
CA GLU A 252 63.43 -28.90 -22.55
C GLU A 252 62.31 -27.87 -22.46
N HIS A 253 62.16 -27.20 -21.31
CA HIS A 253 61.33 -25.99 -21.23
C HIS A 253 62.13 -24.77 -21.66
N LYS A 254 61.91 -24.27 -22.88
CA LYS A 254 62.41 -22.93 -23.29
C LYS A 254 61.78 -21.87 -22.43
N GLY A 255 62.56 -21.37 -21.45
CA GLY A 255 62.17 -20.24 -20.64
C GLY A 255 62.05 -18.96 -21.44
N LYS A 256 60.83 -18.45 -21.55
CA LYS A 256 60.63 -17.05 -21.97
C LYS A 256 61.23 -16.12 -20.93
N LYS A 257 62.25 -15.33 -21.36
CA LYS A 257 62.82 -14.20 -20.58
C LYS A 257 61.66 -13.27 -20.21
N LYS A 258 61.24 -13.30 -18.95
CA LYS A 258 60.45 -12.24 -18.37
C LYS A 258 61.40 -11.21 -17.73
N GLU A 259 61.38 -10.00 -18.28
CA GLU A 259 61.98 -8.81 -17.72
C GLU A 259 61.53 -8.65 -16.26
N LYS A 260 62.50 -8.26 -15.37
CA LYS A 260 62.28 -7.87 -14.00
C LYS A 260 61.36 -6.64 -13.93
N ARG A 261 60.05 -6.84 -14.01
CA ARG A 261 59.08 -5.92 -13.41
C ARG A 261 59.00 -6.27 -11.91
N GLY A 262 59.29 -5.28 -11.07
CA GLY A 262 59.23 -5.44 -9.61
C GLY A 262 57.91 -6.14 -9.24
N GLU A 263 58.00 -7.28 -8.58
CA GLU A 263 56.84 -8.02 -8.05
C GLU A 263 56.04 -7.08 -7.16
N LYS A 264 54.88 -6.63 -7.67
CA LYS A 264 53.88 -6.05 -6.82
C LYS A 264 53.46 -7.17 -5.85
N ARG A 265 53.99 -7.14 -4.63
CA ARG A 265 53.55 -7.99 -3.51
C ARG A 265 52.01 -7.96 -3.52
N GLY A 266 51.40 -9.13 -3.64
CA GLY A 266 49.98 -9.30 -3.76
C GLY A 266 49.22 -8.51 -2.69
N LYS A 267 48.07 -7.94 -3.02
CA LYS A 267 47.21 -7.30 -2.04
C LYS A 267 46.74 -8.35 -1.04
N THR A 268 47.18 -8.28 0.20
CA THR A 268 46.68 -9.08 1.32
C THR A 268 45.28 -8.56 1.69
N SER A 269 44.27 -9.13 1.07
CA SER A 269 42.88 -8.81 1.39
C SER A 269 41.99 -9.95 0.94
N MET A 270 41.23 -10.50 1.88
CA MET A 270 40.25 -11.55 1.62
C MET A 270 39.12 -11.02 0.75
N SER A 271 38.73 -11.77 -0.29
CA SER A 271 37.53 -11.46 -1.08
C SER A 271 36.27 -11.54 -0.21
N PHE A 272 35.27 -10.66 -0.48
CA PHE A 272 33.98 -10.72 0.22
C PHE A 272 33.32 -12.09 0.10
N PHE A 273 33.32 -12.70 -1.07
CA PHE A 273 32.76 -14.05 -1.27
C PHE A 273 33.49 -15.13 -0.49
N THR A 274 34.84 -14.98 -0.29
CA THR A 274 35.62 -15.89 0.55
C THR A 274 35.26 -15.72 2.02
N ALA A 275 35.03 -14.46 2.47
CA ALA A 275 34.55 -14.16 3.82
C ALA A 275 33.16 -14.73 4.05
N LEU A 276 32.26 -14.60 3.07
CA LEU A 276 30.90 -15.16 3.12
C LEU A 276 30.90 -16.69 3.23
N ALA A 277 31.74 -17.37 2.43
CA ALA A 277 31.86 -18.82 2.48
C ALA A 277 32.45 -19.31 3.83
N LEU A 278 33.44 -18.58 4.36
CA LEU A 278 34.02 -18.89 5.67
C LEU A 278 32.99 -18.71 6.79
N SER A 279 32.23 -17.62 6.74
CA SER A 279 31.17 -17.32 7.71
C SER A 279 30.04 -18.35 7.66
N LEU A 280 29.62 -18.77 6.46
CA LEU A 280 28.61 -19.81 6.29
C LEU A 280 29.06 -21.14 6.92
N ASN A 281 30.31 -21.57 6.66
CA ASN A 281 30.87 -22.76 7.29
C ASN A 281 30.90 -22.66 8.82
N ASN A 282 31.26 -21.50 9.36
CA ASN A 282 31.26 -21.24 10.79
C ASN A 282 29.86 -21.33 11.40
N LEU A 283 28.88 -20.72 10.78
CA LEU A 283 27.47 -20.75 11.21
C LEU A 283 26.91 -22.18 11.20
N MET A 284 27.28 -22.98 10.20
CA MET A 284 26.86 -24.38 10.08
C MET A 284 27.50 -25.31 11.15
N THR A 285 28.54 -24.90 11.87
CA THR A 285 29.09 -25.66 12.98
C THR A 285 28.22 -25.57 14.25
N LYS A 286 27.49 -24.48 14.44
CA LYS A 286 26.61 -24.20 15.58
C LYS A 286 25.15 -23.97 15.12
N LYS A 287 24.60 -24.93 14.34
CA LYS A 287 23.28 -24.85 13.68
C LYS A 287 22.14 -24.39 14.61
N GLY A 288 22.07 -24.94 15.83
CA GLY A 288 21.01 -24.61 16.80
C GLY A 288 21.04 -23.14 17.20
N ARG A 289 22.22 -22.58 17.52
CA ARG A 289 22.35 -21.17 17.86
C ARG A 289 21.99 -20.28 16.65
N THR A 290 22.50 -20.60 15.48
CA THR A 290 22.23 -19.84 14.25
C THR A 290 20.75 -19.81 13.95
N PHE A 291 20.07 -20.97 14.07
CA PHE A 291 18.61 -21.05 13.87
C PHE A 291 17.85 -20.20 14.90
N LEU A 292 18.16 -20.34 16.20
CA LEU A 292 17.51 -19.55 17.25
C LEU A 292 17.72 -18.04 17.07
N THR A 293 18.92 -17.63 16.66
CA THR A 293 19.21 -16.21 16.38
C THR A 293 18.43 -15.69 15.18
N ALA A 294 18.36 -16.47 14.09
CA ALA A 294 17.60 -16.11 12.92
C ALA A 294 16.08 -16.11 13.22
N PHE A 295 15.59 -17.08 14.01
CA PHE A 295 14.21 -17.14 14.44
C PHE A 295 13.82 -15.94 15.31
N ALA A 296 14.65 -15.58 16.30
CA ALA A 296 14.42 -14.37 17.11
C ALA A 296 14.42 -13.09 16.25
N GLY A 297 15.30 -13.04 15.24
CA GLY A 297 15.33 -11.95 14.26
C GLY A 297 14.10 -11.91 13.34
N SER A 298 13.47 -13.04 13.07
CA SER A 298 12.31 -13.14 12.18
C SER A 298 10.99 -12.65 12.79
N ILE A 299 10.89 -12.57 14.13
CA ILE A 299 9.62 -12.21 14.83
C ILE A 299 9.10 -10.84 14.38
N GLY A 300 9.97 -9.82 14.31
CA GLY A 300 9.59 -8.50 13.85
C GLY A 300 9.18 -8.47 12.37
N ILE A 301 9.83 -9.33 11.55
CA ILE A 301 9.50 -9.45 10.13
C ILE A 301 8.15 -10.13 9.95
N ILE A 302 7.87 -11.20 10.71
CA ILE A 302 6.58 -11.88 10.71
C ILE A 302 5.46 -10.89 11.03
N GLY A 303 5.63 -10.06 12.06
CA GLY A 303 4.62 -9.08 12.46
C GLY A 303 4.30 -8.08 11.36
N ILE A 304 5.32 -7.46 10.74
CA ILE A 304 5.11 -6.51 9.64
C ILE A 304 4.51 -7.21 8.41
N ALA A 305 5.04 -8.40 8.07
CA ALA A 305 4.56 -9.13 6.90
C ALA A 305 3.10 -9.58 7.04
N LEU A 306 2.65 -9.95 8.26
CA LEU A 306 1.24 -10.28 8.54
C LEU A 306 0.33 -9.06 8.39
N ILE A 307 0.74 -7.90 8.95
CA ILE A 307 -0.02 -6.66 8.83
C ILE A 307 -0.16 -6.26 7.35
N LEU A 308 0.94 -6.27 6.61
CA LEU A 308 0.92 -5.98 5.18
C LEU A 308 0.06 -7.00 4.40
N SER A 309 0.11 -8.28 4.75
CA SER A 309 -0.71 -9.31 4.11
C SER A 309 -2.21 -9.07 4.29
N VAL A 310 -2.64 -8.71 5.51
CA VAL A 310 -4.04 -8.40 5.80
C VAL A 310 -4.45 -7.11 5.11
N SER A 311 -3.64 -6.06 5.19
CA SER A 311 -3.90 -4.76 4.53
C SER A 311 -4.02 -4.93 3.01
N THR A 312 -3.09 -5.64 2.37
CA THR A 312 -3.16 -5.93 0.93
C THR A 312 -4.42 -6.72 0.58
N GLY A 313 -4.81 -7.67 1.43
CA GLY A 313 -6.03 -8.46 1.23
C GLY A 313 -7.31 -7.63 1.35
N VAL A 314 -7.36 -6.73 2.33
CA VAL A 314 -8.51 -5.81 2.50
C VAL A 314 -8.60 -4.84 1.32
N ASN A 315 -7.48 -4.24 0.91
CA ASN A 315 -7.47 -3.33 -0.25
C ASN A 315 -7.84 -4.05 -1.55
N ALA A 316 -7.39 -5.29 -1.75
CA ALA A 316 -7.80 -6.10 -2.90
C ALA A 316 -9.29 -6.46 -2.86
N TYR A 317 -9.84 -6.73 -1.67
CA TYR A 317 -11.26 -6.96 -1.49
C TYR A 317 -12.08 -5.70 -1.80
N ILE A 318 -11.66 -4.53 -1.29
CA ILE A 318 -12.30 -3.24 -1.59
C ILE A 318 -12.29 -3.01 -3.12
N ALA A 319 -11.15 -3.19 -3.79
CA ALA A 319 -11.06 -3.05 -5.24
C ALA A 319 -11.93 -4.07 -6.01
N SER A 320 -12.10 -5.29 -5.48
CA SER A 320 -13.02 -6.28 -6.06
C SER A 320 -14.48 -5.83 -5.91
N VAL A 321 -14.87 -5.36 -4.71
CA VAL A 321 -16.21 -4.81 -4.47
C VAL A 321 -16.46 -3.59 -5.34
N GLU A 322 -15.49 -2.70 -5.49
CA GLU A 322 -15.56 -1.57 -6.42
C GLU A 322 -15.84 -2.02 -7.85
N ASN A 323 -15.08 -2.96 -8.37
CA ASN A 323 -15.24 -3.46 -9.74
C ASN A 323 -16.57 -4.18 -9.94
N ASP A 324 -16.99 -5.01 -8.98
CA ASP A 324 -18.23 -5.78 -9.05
C ASP A 324 -19.47 -4.87 -8.94
N THR A 325 -19.33 -3.72 -8.28
CA THR A 325 -20.43 -2.76 -8.06
C THR A 325 -20.40 -1.54 -8.99
N MET A 326 -19.43 -1.46 -9.92
CA MET A 326 -19.28 -0.31 -10.84
C MET A 326 -20.54 -0.02 -11.67
N SER A 327 -21.28 -1.06 -12.08
CA SER A 327 -22.57 -0.90 -12.76
C SER A 327 -23.66 -0.35 -11.83
N SER A 328 -23.50 -0.49 -10.51
CA SER A 328 -24.44 -0.02 -9.48
C SER A 328 -24.11 1.38 -8.97
N PHE A 329 -22.90 1.89 -9.20
CA PHE A 329 -22.46 3.23 -8.75
C PHE A 329 -21.85 4.04 -9.90
N PRO A 330 -22.67 4.43 -10.88
CA PRO A 330 -22.23 5.32 -11.97
C PRO A 330 -21.87 6.71 -11.43
N ILE A 331 -21.20 7.50 -12.26
CA ILE A 331 -21.06 8.94 -12.03
C ILE A 331 -22.39 9.59 -12.38
N GLN A 332 -23.05 10.18 -11.38
CA GLN A 332 -24.32 10.89 -11.58
C GLN A 332 -24.12 12.38 -11.36
N ILE A 333 -24.51 13.16 -12.36
CA ILE A 333 -24.43 14.62 -12.36
C ILE A 333 -25.83 15.16 -12.55
N ASN A 334 -26.38 15.73 -11.49
CA ASN A 334 -27.74 16.30 -11.51
C ASN A 334 -27.70 17.80 -11.82
N GLU A 335 -28.80 18.36 -12.34
CA GLU A 335 -28.95 19.79 -12.56
C GLU A 335 -28.70 20.61 -11.30
N SER A 336 -29.12 20.12 -10.13
CA SER A 336 -28.83 20.73 -8.84
C SER A 336 -27.95 19.74 -8.03
N SER A 337 -26.78 20.15 -7.65
CA SER A 337 -25.92 19.36 -6.76
C SER A 337 -25.81 20.04 -5.41
N MET A 338 -25.85 19.23 -4.35
CA MET A 338 -25.55 19.66 -3.00
C MET A 338 -24.22 19.01 -2.59
N ASP A 339 -23.27 19.82 -2.16
CA ASP A 339 -22.01 19.30 -1.66
C ASP A 339 -22.19 18.76 -0.23
N ALA A 340 -22.52 17.46 -0.15
CA ALA A 340 -22.69 16.76 1.13
C ALA A 340 -21.41 16.74 1.98
N MET A 341 -20.24 16.87 1.36
CA MET A 341 -18.95 16.95 2.08
C MET A 341 -18.79 18.29 2.79
N SER A 342 -19.16 19.39 2.15
CA SER A 342 -19.16 20.72 2.80
C SER A 342 -20.10 20.73 4.00
N MET A 343 -21.26 20.07 3.94
CA MET A 343 -22.15 19.92 5.09
C MET A 343 -21.52 19.10 6.21
N PHE A 344 -20.90 17.98 5.86
CA PHE A 344 -20.24 17.12 6.85
C PHE A 344 -19.03 17.83 7.48
N GLU A 345 -18.26 18.55 6.69
CA GLU A 345 -17.13 19.37 7.16
C GLU A 345 -17.58 20.45 8.13
N VAL A 346 -18.68 21.14 7.84
CA VAL A 346 -19.28 22.15 8.74
C VAL A 346 -19.72 21.52 10.07
N ILE A 347 -20.34 20.33 10.03
CA ILE A 347 -20.75 19.61 11.23
C ILE A 347 -19.54 19.13 12.04
N MET A 348 -18.51 18.62 11.36
CA MET A 348 -17.33 18.05 12.01
C MET A 348 -16.28 19.09 12.43
N SER A 349 -16.14 20.20 11.70
CA SER A 349 -15.19 21.28 12.04
C SER A 349 -15.58 22.05 13.29
N ASN A 350 -16.85 21.94 13.71
CA ASN A 350 -17.40 22.71 14.84
C ASN A 350 -17.23 21.97 16.19
N THR A 351 -16.32 21.02 16.30
CA THR A 351 -16.17 20.12 17.46
C THR A 351 -15.14 20.58 18.52
N GLY A 352 -14.85 21.85 18.69
CA GLY A 352 -14.06 22.22 19.86
C GLY A 352 -13.55 23.65 19.93
N ARG A 353 -14.01 24.37 20.93
CA ARG A 353 -13.30 25.52 21.47
C ARG A 353 -12.22 25.02 22.43
N GLU A 354 -10.98 25.43 22.25
CA GLU A 354 -9.86 25.09 23.13
C GLU A 354 -9.92 25.85 24.47
N ASP A 355 -10.56 27.05 24.50
CA ASP A 355 -10.70 27.89 25.69
C ASP A 355 -12.16 27.88 26.18
N VAL A 356 -12.49 27.02 27.14
CA VAL A 356 -13.82 26.96 27.77
C VAL A 356 -13.73 27.35 29.25
N GLU A 357 -14.31 28.49 29.63
CA GLU A 357 -14.52 28.83 31.02
C GLU A 357 -15.67 28.00 31.62
N LYS A 358 -15.49 27.38 32.78
CA LYS A 358 -16.43 26.42 33.37
C LYS A 358 -17.76 27.02 33.82
N ASP A 359 -17.83 28.33 33.98
CA ASP A 359 -18.97 29.09 34.44
C ASP A 359 -19.77 29.78 33.30
N LYS A 360 -19.41 29.54 32.05
CA LYS A 360 -20.08 30.10 30.87
C LYS A 360 -20.60 29.01 29.93
N ILE A 361 -21.75 29.26 29.36
CA ILE A 361 -22.33 28.43 28.30
C ILE A 361 -22.14 29.19 26.98
N TYR A 362 -21.57 28.53 25.99
CA TYR A 362 -21.30 29.10 24.69
C TYR A 362 -22.31 28.60 23.67
N SER A 363 -22.87 29.50 22.84
CA SER A 363 -23.69 29.13 21.72
C SER A 363 -22.81 28.54 20.60
N ASN A 364 -23.22 27.42 20.09
CA ASN A 364 -22.67 26.83 18.86
C ASN A 364 -23.63 27.08 17.69
N ASN A 365 -23.14 27.75 16.65
CA ASN A 365 -23.93 28.21 15.53
C ASN A 365 -24.12 27.17 14.44
N ILE A 366 -24.02 25.88 14.77
CA ILE A 366 -24.12 24.75 13.80
C ILE A 366 -25.30 24.93 12.85
N MET A 367 -26.48 25.33 13.37
CA MET A 367 -27.67 25.50 12.54
C MET A 367 -27.51 26.62 11.51
N THR A 368 -26.88 27.73 11.90
CA THR A 368 -26.62 28.87 11.00
C THR A 368 -25.58 28.49 9.97
N ASP A 369 -24.52 27.79 10.36
CA ASP A 369 -23.45 27.35 9.49
C ASP A 369 -23.94 26.28 8.50
N VAL A 370 -24.80 25.34 8.92
CA VAL A 370 -25.48 24.37 8.06
C VAL A 370 -26.41 25.06 7.08
N MET A 371 -27.24 26.03 7.56
CA MET A 371 -28.12 26.81 6.68
C MET A 371 -27.33 27.64 5.65
N GLN A 372 -26.21 28.19 6.06
CA GLN A 372 -25.29 28.89 5.16
C GLN A 372 -24.68 27.91 4.14
N ALA A 373 -24.21 26.73 4.59
CA ALA A 373 -23.67 25.70 3.70
C ALA A 373 -24.72 25.21 2.69
N ILE A 374 -25.97 25.01 3.13
CA ILE A 374 -27.09 24.67 2.21
C ILE A 374 -27.32 25.81 1.22
N SER A 375 -27.38 27.06 1.68
CA SER A 375 -27.65 28.22 0.83
C SER A 375 -26.54 28.50 -0.19
N THR A 376 -25.28 28.27 0.20
CA THR A 376 -24.12 28.52 -0.66
C THR A 376 -23.66 27.28 -1.42
N GLY A 377 -23.99 26.07 -0.93
CA GLY A 377 -23.58 24.77 -1.51
C GLY A 377 -24.53 24.23 -2.58
N MET A 378 -25.69 24.85 -2.79
CA MET A 378 -26.56 24.50 -3.94
C MET A 378 -25.99 25.14 -5.21
N THR A 379 -25.22 24.36 -5.94
CA THR A 379 -24.74 24.77 -7.29
C THR A 379 -25.72 24.24 -8.35
N LYS A 380 -26.06 25.11 -9.30
CA LYS A 380 -26.87 24.73 -10.45
C LYS A 380 -25.93 24.41 -11.61
N ASN A 381 -25.89 23.15 -12.01
CA ASN A 381 -25.04 22.67 -13.09
C ASN A 381 -25.67 23.00 -14.45
N ASN A 382 -24.87 23.50 -15.37
CA ASN A 382 -25.30 23.69 -16.76
C ASN A 382 -25.10 22.38 -17.54
N LEU A 383 -26.12 21.51 -17.46
CA LEU A 383 -26.07 20.19 -18.09
C LEU A 383 -26.19 20.23 -19.62
N GLU A 384 -26.74 21.31 -20.18
CA GLU A 384 -26.82 21.54 -21.65
C GLU A 384 -25.39 21.63 -22.22
N LYS A 385 -24.54 22.52 -21.67
CA LYS A 385 -23.17 22.67 -22.10
C LYS A 385 -22.31 21.44 -21.80
N LEU A 386 -22.58 20.79 -20.66
CA LEU A 386 -21.85 19.57 -20.32
C LEU A 386 -22.20 18.44 -21.29
N LYS A 387 -23.47 18.31 -21.68
CA LYS A 387 -23.91 17.31 -22.67
C LYS A 387 -23.20 17.53 -24.02
N GLU A 388 -23.17 18.75 -24.54
CA GLU A 388 -22.45 19.08 -25.79
C GLU A 388 -20.98 18.70 -25.67
N TYR A 389 -20.33 19.00 -24.53
CA TYR A 389 -18.94 18.62 -24.30
C TYR A 389 -18.73 17.10 -24.28
N ILE A 390 -19.61 16.35 -23.60
CA ILE A 390 -19.51 14.89 -23.51
C ILE A 390 -19.72 14.24 -24.89
N ASP A 391 -20.70 14.71 -25.65
CA ASP A 391 -21.04 14.15 -26.97
C ASP A 391 -19.84 14.27 -27.94
N ASP A 392 -19.02 15.33 -27.82
CA ASP A 392 -17.83 15.55 -28.65
C ASP A 392 -16.52 15.04 -28.04
N ASN A 393 -16.53 14.58 -26.77
CA ASN A 393 -15.30 14.21 -26.06
C ASN A 393 -14.97 12.72 -26.19
N THR A 394 -13.92 12.40 -26.97
CA THR A 394 -13.47 11.02 -27.18
C THR A 394 -12.93 10.35 -25.91
N VAL A 395 -12.31 11.12 -24.98
CA VAL A 395 -11.71 10.56 -23.76
C VAL A 395 -12.81 10.00 -22.83
N ILE A 396 -13.90 10.77 -22.66
CA ILE A 396 -15.05 10.32 -21.85
C ILE A 396 -15.74 9.12 -22.54
N ASN A 397 -16.03 9.24 -23.85
CA ASN A 397 -16.71 8.21 -24.61
C ASN A 397 -15.92 6.89 -24.67
N ASP A 398 -14.59 6.94 -24.81
CA ASP A 398 -13.73 5.76 -24.80
C ASP A 398 -13.59 5.13 -23.41
N SER A 399 -13.79 5.90 -22.34
CA SER A 399 -13.70 5.44 -20.95
C SER A 399 -15.03 4.97 -20.38
N ALA A 400 -16.16 5.36 -20.98
CA ALA A 400 -17.50 4.95 -20.57
C ALA A 400 -17.95 3.65 -21.26
N THR A 401 -18.70 2.82 -20.55
CA THR A 401 -19.45 1.68 -21.12
C THR A 401 -20.75 2.19 -21.73
N ASP A 402 -21.41 3.13 -21.04
CA ASP A 402 -22.65 3.78 -21.49
C ASP A 402 -22.78 5.17 -20.87
N ILE A 403 -23.47 6.07 -21.56
CA ILE A 403 -23.77 7.42 -21.08
C ILE A 403 -25.27 7.65 -21.28
N LYS A 404 -25.96 7.94 -20.17
CA LYS A 404 -27.39 8.21 -20.17
C LYS A 404 -27.70 9.65 -19.86
N TYR A 405 -28.59 10.19 -20.65
CA TYR A 405 -29.18 11.49 -20.41
C TYR A 405 -30.61 11.27 -19.88
N ILE A 406 -30.81 11.59 -18.61
CA ILE A 406 -32.10 11.45 -17.95
C ILE A 406 -32.83 12.78 -18.08
N TYR A 407 -34.09 12.69 -18.45
CA TYR A 407 -35.00 13.84 -18.62
C TYR A 407 -36.16 13.69 -17.63
N ASN A 408 -36.83 14.80 -17.31
CA ASN A 408 -38.03 14.81 -16.47
C ASN A 408 -39.25 14.23 -17.20
N ALA A 409 -39.08 13.13 -17.90
CA ALA A 409 -40.15 12.42 -18.58
C ALA A 409 -40.80 11.42 -17.62
N LYS A 410 -42.15 11.41 -17.59
CA LYS A 410 -42.90 10.50 -16.75
C LYS A 410 -43.46 9.35 -17.58
N LEU A 411 -43.36 8.12 -17.05
CA LEU A 411 -44.03 6.94 -17.61
C LEU A 411 -45.35 6.72 -16.88
N ASN A 412 -46.43 7.34 -17.39
CA ASN A 412 -47.77 7.24 -16.79
C ASN A 412 -48.42 5.92 -17.24
N ALA A 413 -48.35 4.89 -16.36
CA ALA A 413 -48.90 3.56 -16.65
C ALA A 413 -50.41 3.45 -16.30
N PHE A 414 -51.17 2.93 -17.24
CA PHE A 414 -52.60 2.66 -17.10
C PHE A 414 -52.84 1.15 -17.20
N THR A 415 -53.52 0.61 -16.20
CA THR A 415 -53.97 -0.80 -16.18
C THR A 415 -55.19 -0.95 -17.10
N LEU A 416 -55.19 -2.01 -17.91
CA LEU A 416 -56.32 -2.33 -18.80
C LEU A 416 -57.39 -3.14 -18.07
N ILE A 417 -58.66 -2.68 -18.10
CA ILE A 417 -59.82 -3.42 -17.62
C ILE A 417 -60.36 -4.26 -18.78
N LYS A 418 -60.38 -5.59 -18.60
CA LYS A 418 -60.85 -6.55 -19.59
C LYS A 418 -62.16 -7.19 -19.10
N ASN A 419 -63.14 -7.41 -20.01
CA ASN A 419 -64.36 -8.18 -19.73
C ASN A 419 -64.04 -9.68 -19.71
N ASP A 420 -65.05 -10.52 -19.37
CA ASP A 420 -64.98 -11.97 -19.32
C ASP A 420 -64.53 -12.64 -20.64
N THR A 421 -64.64 -11.93 -21.76
CA THR A 421 -64.20 -12.37 -23.09
C THR A 421 -62.79 -11.90 -23.44
N GLY A 422 -62.09 -11.16 -22.53
CA GLY A 422 -60.77 -10.64 -22.73
C GLY A 422 -60.69 -9.34 -23.53
N GLU A 423 -61.79 -8.72 -23.87
CA GLU A 423 -61.88 -7.44 -24.57
C GLU A 423 -61.66 -6.28 -23.59
N VAL A 424 -60.83 -5.29 -23.99
CA VAL A 424 -60.55 -4.09 -23.18
C VAL A 424 -61.76 -3.17 -23.16
N ILE A 425 -62.31 -2.91 -21.98
CA ILE A 425 -63.49 -2.08 -21.77
C ILE A 425 -63.21 -0.77 -21.03
N GLY A 426 -61.96 -0.59 -20.51
CA GLY A 426 -61.56 0.61 -19.80
C GLY A 426 -60.07 0.54 -19.39
N SER A 427 -59.59 1.59 -18.77
CA SER A 427 -58.30 1.64 -18.12
C SER A 427 -58.34 2.60 -16.92
N PHE A 428 -57.41 2.47 -16.01
CA PHE A 428 -57.26 3.38 -14.87
C PHE A 428 -55.77 3.57 -14.51
N GLU A 429 -55.45 4.73 -14.00
CA GLU A 429 -54.10 5.11 -13.54
C GLU A 429 -53.99 4.78 -12.05
N ASN A 430 -53.03 3.90 -11.70
CA ASN A 430 -52.82 3.52 -10.30
C ASN A 430 -51.87 4.45 -9.55
N LEU A 431 -50.91 5.04 -10.23
CA LEU A 431 -49.86 5.87 -9.60
C LEU A 431 -50.47 7.14 -9.00
N SER A 432 -51.41 7.79 -9.68
CA SER A 432 -52.16 8.94 -9.16
C SER A 432 -52.96 8.57 -7.92
N GLY A 433 -53.64 7.41 -7.90
CA GLY A 433 -54.37 6.91 -6.74
C GLY A 433 -53.47 6.61 -5.52
N LEU A 434 -52.27 6.14 -5.73
CA LEU A 434 -51.29 5.91 -4.66
C LEU A 434 -50.79 7.25 -4.09
N THR A 435 -50.50 8.23 -4.93
CA THR A 435 -50.10 9.59 -4.52
C THR A 435 -51.22 10.31 -3.74
N GLU A 436 -52.46 10.14 -4.18
CA GLU A 436 -53.64 10.66 -3.49
C GLU A 436 -53.77 10.02 -2.10
N LEU A 437 -53.62 8.71 -1.98
CA LEU A 437 -53.66 7.99 -0.69
C LEU A 437 -52.55 8.49 0.25
N MET A 438 -51.34 8.68 -0.24
CA MET A 438 -50.23 9.23 0.55
C MET A 438 -50.55 10.65 1.06
N THR A 439 -51.25 11.44 0.27
CA THR A 439 -51.67 12.79 0.65
C THR A 439 -52.77 12.73 1.71
N GLU A 440 -53.74 11.84 1.58
CA GLU A 440 -54.83 11.62 2.54
C GLU A 440 -54.32 11.23 3.94
N ILE A 441 -53.25 10.43 4.02
CA ILE A 441 -52.65 10.03 5.29
C ILE A 441 -51.61 11.01 5.86
N GLY A 442 -51.50 12.21 5.26
CA GLY A 442 -50.62 13.30 5.76
C GLY A 442 -49.16 13.14 5.35
N LEU A 443 -48.83 12.16 4.53
CA LEU A 443 -47.49 11.94 3.98
C LEU A 443 -47.26 12.66 2.64
N GLY A 444 -48.19 13.47 2.18
CA GLY A 444 -48.15 14.19 0.89
C GLY A 444 -46.96 15.12 0.74
N SER A 445 -46.46 15.74 1.87
CA SER A 445 -45.24 16.53 1.86
C SER A 445 -43.96 15.68 1.72
N MET A 446 -44.02 14.39 2.02
CA MET A 446 -42.94 13.44 1.81
C MET A 446 -42.90 12.91 0.36
N SER A 447 -44.00 13.02 -0.40
CA SER A 447 -44.07 12.56 -1.80
C SER A 447 -43.04 13.30 -2.69
N GLY A 448 -42.86 14.59 -2.47
CA GLY A 448 -41.79 15.37 -3.12
C GLY A 448 -40.39 14.94 -2.74
N SER A 449 -40.17 14.50 -1.47
CA SER A 449 -38.92 13.95 -0.98
C SER A 449 -38.74 12.49 -1.40
N MET A 450 -39.80 11.70 -1.58
CA MET A 450 -39.75 10.32 -2.07
C MET A 450 -39.41 10.24 -3.55
N ALA A 451 -39.79 11.23 -4.37
CA ALA A 451 -39.31 11.34 -5.74
C ALA A 451 -37.78 11.57 -5.83
N SER A 452 -37.16 12.14 -4.77
CA SER A 452 -35.71 12.23 -4.61
C SER A 452 -35.10 11.01 -3.89
N MET A 453 -35.91 10.06 -3.41
CA MET A 453 -35.48 8.78 -2.81
C MET A 453 -35.16 7.70 -3.84
N ASP A 454 -34.84 8.07 -5.07
CA ASP A 454 -34.21 7.18 -6.08
C ASP A 454 -32.92 6.52 -5.56
N MET A 455 -32.31 7.11 -4.52
CA MET A 455 -31.21 6.54 -3.77
C MET A 455 -31.55 5.25 -3.00
N MET A 456 -32.82 4.89 -2.80
CA MET A 456 -33.24 3.68 -2.09
C MET A 456 -33.85 2.58 -3.00
N GLY A 457 -33.74 2.73 -4.34
CA GLY A 457 -34.25 1.72 -5.27
C GLY A 457 -35.81 1.60 -5.27
N THR A 458 -36.54 2.66 -4.92
CA THR A 458 -38.00 2.70 -4.91
C THR A 458 -38.61 3.14 -6.24
N ALA A 459 -37.79 3.42 -7.26
CA ALA A 459 -38.29 3.73 -8.58
C ALA A 459 -38.98 2.52 -9.19
N ALA A 460 -40.25 2.69 -9.56
CA ALA A 460 -41.02 1.64 -10.25
C ALA A 460 -40.39 1.24 -11.58
N TRP A 461 -39.66 2.14 -12.20
CA TRP A 461 -39.08 2.01 -13.53
C TRP A 461 -37.57 2.07 -13.52
N THR A 462 -36.93 1.10 -14.17
CA THR A 462 -35.48 1.06 -14.34
C THR A 462 -35.11 0.96 -15.81
N GLU A 463 -34.33 1.89 -16.32
CA GLU A 463 -33.81 1.77 -17.67
C GLU A 463 -32.69 0.74 -17.72
N LEU A 464 -32.83 -0.24 -18.61
CA LEU A 464 -31.82 -1.27 -18.83
C LEU A 464 -30.60 -0.66 -19.54
N VAL A 465 -29.41 -0.87 -18.93
CA VAL A 465 -28.16 -0.21 -19.35
C VAL A 465 -27.48 -0.97 -20.47
N GLY A 466 -27.06 -0.28 -21.52
CA GLY A 466 -26.19 -0.80 -22.58
C GLY A 466 -26.89 -1.63 -23.66
N SER A 467 -26.09 -2.33 -24.45
CA SER A 467 -26.58 -3.23 -25.49
C SER A 467 -27.28 -4.45 -24.90
N LEU A 468 -28.10 -5.12 -25.71
CA LEU A 468 -28.79 -6.35 -25.30
C LEU A 468 -27.85 -7.44 -24.78
N GLU A 469 -26.62 -7.52 -25.33
CA GLU A 469 -25.58 -8.42 -24.83
C GLU A 469 -25.08 -8.01 -23.45
N HIS A 470 -24.94 -6.72 -23.22
CA HIS A 470 -24.54 -6.19 -21.91
C HIS A 470 -25.62 -6.42 -20.86
N ILE A 471 -26.90 -6.19 -21.20
CA ILE A 471 -28.03 -6.47 -20.32
C ILE A 471 -28.03 -7.95 -19.87
N LYS A 472 -27.73 -8.88 -20.77
CA LYS A 472 -27.63 -10.31 -20.45
C LYS A 472 -26.45 -10.67 -19.54
N THR A 473 -25.46 -9.82 -19.41
CA THR A 473 -24.38 -10.01 -18.41
C THR A 473 -24.75 -9.49 -17.04
N GLN A 474 -25.61 -8.48 -16.98
CA GLN A 474 -26.08 -7.87 -15.74
C GLN A 474 -27.23 -8.63 -15.09
N TYR A 475 -28.07 -9.27 -15.90
CA TYR A 475 -29.27 -9.96 -15.43
C TYR A 475 -29.31 -11.41 -15.89
N GLU A 476 -29.78 -12.27 -15.02
CA GLU A 476 -30.08 -13.67 -15.30
C GLU A 476 -31.59 -13.84 -15.54
N LEU A 477 -31.96 -14.62 -16.56
CA LEU A 477 -33.36 -14.86 -16.91
C LEU A 477 -33.99 -15.87 -15.95
N VAL A 478 -35.03 -15.45 -15.23
CA VAL A 478 -35.83 -16.33 -14.38
C VAL A 478 -36.86 -17.07 -15.22
N ASP A 479 -37.64 -16.33 -16.08
CA ASP A 479 -38.64 -16.91 -16.99
C ASP A 479 -38.92 -15.95 -18.15
N GLY A 480 -39.46 -16.47 -19.26
CA GLY A 480 -39.78 -15.69 -20.45
C GLY A 480 -38.56 -15.44 -21.33
N ARG A 481 -38.33 -14.21 -21.75
CA ARG A 481 -37.23 -13.80 -22.61
C ARG A 481 -36.79 -12.36 -22.39
N PHE A 482 -35.60 -12.00 -22.77
CA PHE A 482 -35.21 -10.59 -22.89
C PHE A 482 -35.96 -9.90 -24.06
N PRO A 483 -36.07 -8.55 -24.09
CA PRO A 483 -36.59 -7.81 -25.22
C PRO A 483 -35.87 -8.22 -26.53
N THR A 484 -36.64 -8.31 -27.63
CA THR A 484 -36.13 -8.96 -28.86
C THR A 484 -35.17 -8.12 -29.69
N LYS A 485 -35.17 -6.78 -29.50
CA LYS A 485 -34.36 -5.82 -30.27
C LYS A 485 -33.99 -4.62 -29.42
N GLU A 486 -32.86 -4.01 -29.67
CA GLU A 486 -32.44 -2.76 -29.02
C GLU A 486 -33.39 -1.57 -29.30
N GLY A 487 -34.23 -1.62 -30.31
CA GLY A 487 -35.23 -0.61 -30.66
C GLY A 487 -36.69 -1.02 -30.34
N GLU A 488 -36.91 -2.05 -29.53
CA GLU A 488 -38.23 -2.51 -29.21
C GLU A 488 -38.87 -1.61 -28.13
N THR A 489 -39.99 -0.99 -28.49
CA THR A 489 -40.68 0.00 -27.64
C THR A 489 -41.94 -0.54 -26.96
N ASN A 490 -42.28 -1.81 -27.20
CA ASN A 490 -43.51 -2.43 -26.67
C ASN A 490 -43.22 -3.49 -25.61
N GLU A 491 -41.96 -3.73 -25.27
CA GLU A 491 -41.52 -4.83 -24.41
C GLU A 491 -40.76 -4.31 -23.20
N VAL A 492 -41.15 -4.83 -22.03
CA VAL A 492 -40.46 -4.58 -20.76
C VAL A 492 -40.18 -5.90 -20.04
N VAL A 493 -39.28 -5.89 -19.06
CA VAL A 493 -38.99 -7.02 -18.17
C VAL A 493 -39.36 -6.65 -16.73
N LEU A 494 -39.76 -7.63 -15.96
CA LEU A 494 -39.89 -7.49 -14.51
C LEU A 494 -38.60 -7.89 -13.86
N ILE A 495 -37.96 -6.97 -13.14
CA ILE A 495 -36.75 -7.22 -12.36
C ILE A 495 -37.18 -7.66 -10.96
N VAL A 496 -36.72 -8.84 -10.51
CA VAL A 496 -36.98 -9.36 -9.17
C VAL A 496 -35.66 -9.42 -8.38
N ASP A 497 -35.72 -9.50 -7.06
CA ASP A 497 -34.55 -9.67 -6.22
C ASP A 497 -33.97 -11.11 -6.30
N GLN A 498 -32.89 -11.36 -5.55
CA GLN A 498 -32.22 -12.67 -5.49
C GLN A 498 -33.14 -13.79 -4.91
N TYR A 499 -34.25 -13.45 -4.27
CA TYR A 499 -35.21 -14.38 -3.70
C TYR A 499 -36.48 -14.50 -4.55
N ASN A 500 -36.46 -13.97 -5.81
CA ASN A 500 -37.61 -13.87 -6.70
C ASN A 500 -38.75 -13.05 -6.11
N GLN A 501 -38.43 -11.98 -5.36
CA GLN A 501 -39.41 -11.09 -4.77
C GLN A 501 -39.46 -9.78 -5.54
N VAL A 502 -40.65 -9.17 -5.60
CA VAL A 502 -40.90 -7.82 -6.11
C VAL A 502 -41.68 -7.06 -5.06
N THR A 503 -41.46 -5.76 -4.93
CA THR A 503 -42.17 -4.95 -3.95
C THR A 503 -43.65 -4.84 -4.34
N ASP A 504 -44.55 -4.79 -3.37
CA ASP A 504 -45.99 -4.56 -3.56
C ASP A 504 -46.24 -3.18 -4.20
N PHE A 505 -45.36 -2.18 -3.99
CA PHE A 505 -45.41 -0.90 -4.68
C PHE A 505 -45.51 -1.05 -6.22
N ILE A 506 -44.67 -1.94 -6.80
CA ILE A 506 -44.70 -2.21 -8.25
C ILE A 506 -45.99 -2.91 -8.66
N LEU A 507 -46.48 -3.86 -7.84
CA LEU A 507 -47.69 -4.58 -8.10
C LEU A 507 -48.92 -3.66 -8.04
N TYR A 508 -48.93 -2.68 -7.13
CA TYR A 508 -49.97 -1.63 -7.12
C TYR A 508 -49.82 -0.68 -8.31
N THR A 509 -48.61 -0.26 -8.68
CA THR A 509 -48.35 0.61 -9.83
C THR A 509 -48.85 -0.01 -11.15
N LEU A 510 -48.66 -1.31 -11.33
CA LEU A 510 -49.17 -2.04 -12.51
C LEU A 510 -50.64 -2.43 -12.40
N GLY A 511 -51.30 -2.23 -11.26
CA GLY A 511 -52.69 -2.66 -11.03
C GLY A 511 -52.88 -4.17 -10.94
N ILE A 512 -51.80 -4.91 -10.72
CA ILE A 512 -51.86 -6.35 -10.44
C ILE A 512 -52.48 -6.58 -9.06
N ARG A 513 -52.18 -5.67 -8.10
CA ARG A 513 -52.88 -5.57 -6.83
C ARG A 513 -53.85 -4.40 -6.81
N ASN A 514 -55.00 -4.59 -6.13
CA ASN A 514 -56.01 -3.58 -6.03
C ASN A 514 -55.67 -2.53 -4.95
N LEU A 515 -55.57 -1.28 -5.37
CA LEU A 515 -55.27 -0.15 -4.46
C LEU A 515 -56.32 0.03 -3.37
N GLN A 516 -57.56 -0.44 -3.61
CA GLN A 516 -58.67 -0.39 -2.62
C GLN A 516 -58.33 -1.24 -1.38
N GLU A 517 -57.59 -2.33 -1.53
CA GLU A 517 -57.13 -3.13 -0.40
C GLU A 517 -56.22 -2.32 0.53
N LEU A 518 -55.28 -1.57 -0.07
CA LEU A 518 -54.38 -0.69 0.67
C LEU A 518 -55.16 0.46 1.35
N ARG A 519 -56.14 1.06 0.67
CA ARG A 519 -57.02 2.09 1.25
C ARG A 519 -57.81 1.56 2.45
N ASN A 520 -58.40 0.38 2.34
CA ASN A 520 -59.14 -0.26 3.43
C ASN A 520 -58.22 -0.56 4.61
N TRP A 521 -57.02 -1.09 4.36
CA TRP A 521 -56.03 -1.36 5.38
C TRP A 521 -55.59 -0.09 6.12
N VAL A 522 -55.28 0.99 5.39
CA VAL A 522 -54.95 2.28 5.99
C VAL A 522 -56.06 2.81 6.85
N ALA A 523 -57.31 2.78 6.34
CA ALA A 523 -58.50 3.23 7.07
C ALA A 523 -58.67 2.46 8.39
N ASP A 524 -58.52 1.14 8.34
CA ASP A 524 -58.62 0.28 9.55
C ASP A 524 -57.49 0.52 10.55
N GLN A 525 -56.22 0.73 10.05
CA GLN A 525 -55.09 1.05 10.94
C GLN A 525 -55.27 2.41 11.65
N MET A 526 -55.87 3.37 10.99
CA MET A 526 -56.12 4.71 11.51
C MET A 526 -57.39 4.79 12.38
N ASN A 527 -58.21 3.75 12.40
CA ASN A 527 -59.41 3.71 13.23
C ASN A 527 -59.10 3.26 14.67
N PRO A 528 -59.18 4.13 15.66
CA PRO A 528 -58.86 3.78 17.07
C PRO A 528 -59.91 2.86 17.75
N ASP A 529 -61.05 2.71 17.16
CA ASP A 529 -62.15 1.92 17.73
C ASP A 529 -62.11 0.45 17.31
N LEU A 530 -61.21 0.06 16.37
CA LEU A 530 -61.03 -1.31 15.91
C LEU A 530 -59.96 -2.04 16.74
N GLU A 531 -60.31 -3.20 17.27
CA GLU A 531 -59.29 -4.07 17.92
C GLU A 531 -58.39 -4.70 16.84
N ASP A 532 -57.12 -4.92 17.17
CA ASP A 532 -56.10 -5.45 16.22
C ASP A 532 -56.52 -6.79 15.54
N LYS A 533 -57.40 -7.58 16.16
CA LYS A 533 -57.90 -8.80 15.57
C LYS A 533 -58.90 -8.59 14.46
N ASP A 534 -59.58 -7.40 14.44
CA ASP A 534 -60.65 -7.05 13.50
C ASP A 534 -60.14 -6.14 12.35
N LYS A 535 -58.86 -5.72 12.43
CA LYS A 535 -58.21 -4.93 11.39
C LYS A 535 -57.92 -5.78 10.15
N THR A 536 -58.11 -5.19 8.99
CA THR A 536 -57.72 -5.77 7.69
C THR A 536 -56.25 -6.19 7.71
N LYS A 537 -55.95 -7.42 7.34
CA LYS A 537 -54.57 -7.90 7.12
C LYS A 537 -54.32 -7.94 5.65
N ILE A 538 -53.23 -7.32 5.25
CA ILE A 538 -52.71 -7.45 3.88
C ILE A 538 -51.93 -8.77 3.83
N GLU A 539 -52.37 -9.70 3.04
CA GLU A 539 -51.64 -10.93 2.74
C GLU A 539 -50.63 -10.64 1.62
N SER A 540 -49.49 -11.34 1.67
CA SER A 540 -48.49 -11.31 0.59
C SER A 540 -48.85 -12.42 -0.41
N PRO A 541 -49.51 -12.08 -1.54
CA PRO A 541 -49.92 -13.08 -2.52
C PRO A 541 -48.71 -13.70 -3.23
N GLU A 542 -48.80 -14.96 -3.58
CA GLU A 542 -47.88 -15.64 -4.46
C GLU A 542 -48.40 -15.60 -5.89
N PHE A 543 -47.58 -15.21 -6.84
CA PHE A 543 -47.87 -15.19 -8.26
C PHE A 543 -47.05 -16.25 -8.98
N SER A 544 -47.65 -16.96 -9.93
CA SER A 544 -46.87 -17.78 -10.84
C SER A 544 -46.19 -16.88 -11.89
N THR A 545 -45.04 -17.28 -12.42
CA THR A 545 -44.41 -16.51 -13.51
C THR A 545 -45.32 -16.34 -14.71
N SER A 546 -46.20 -17.30 -14.98
CA SER A 546 -47.19 -17.26 -16.06
C SER A 546 -48.27 -16.19 -15.87
N ASP A 547 -48.56 -15.76 -14.63
CA ASP A 547 -49.55 -14.73 -14.33
C ASP A 547 -49.01 -13.33 -14.64
N LEU A 548 -47.70 -13.17 -14.59
CA LEU A 548 -46.98 -11.92 -14.83
C LEU A 548 -46.48 -11.83 -16.26
N LEU A 549 -46.05 -12.95 -16.84
CA LEU A 549 -45.62 -12.98 -18.25
C LEU A 549 -46.79 -12.71 -19.18
N GLY A 550 -46.63 -11.74 -20.05
CA GLY A 550 -47.67 -11.34 -20.98
C GLY A 550 -48.63 -10.32 -20.43
N TYR A 551 -48.41 -9.82 -19.20
CA TYR A 551 -49.22 -8.73 -18.66
C TYR A 551 -49.04 -7.46 -19.50
N GLU A 552 -50.17 -6.84 -19.90
CA GLU A 552 -50.25 -5.68 -20.78
C GLU A 552 -50.79 -4.46 -20.04
N PHE A 553 -50.20 -3.32 -20.29
CA PHE A 553 -50.65 -2.02 -19.79
C PHE A 553 -50.38 -0.95 -20.83
N MET A 554 -50.92 0.27 -20.62
CA MET A 554 -50.74 1.41 -21.53
C MET A 554 -49.83 2.44 -20.85
N ILE A 555 -48.96 3.09 -21.61
CA ILE A 555 -48.18 4.26 -21.16
C ILE A 555 -48.68 5.47 -21.97
N LEU A 556 -49.17 6.48 -21.24
CA LEU A 556 -49.66 7.72 -21.82
C LEU A 556 -48.55 8.78 -21.79
N PRO A 557 -48.17 9.42 -22.93
CA PRO A 557 -47.29 10.60 -22.93
C PRO A 557 -47.90 11.72 -22.08
N ASP A 558 -47.06 12.43 -21.30
CA ASP A 558 -47.57 13.39 -20.30
C ASP A 558 -48.35 14.55 -20.92
N SER A 559 -47.96 14.99 -22.13
CA SER A 559 -48.67 16.04 -22.86
C SER A 559 -50.13 15.65 -23.29
N GLU A 560 -50.42 14.37 -23.40
CA GLU A 560 -51.76 13.86 -23.75
C GLU A 560 -52.77 13.94 -22.59
N ARG A 561 -52.27 14.24 -21.37
CA ARG A 561 -53.17 14.60 -20.23
C ARG A 561 -53.92 15.90 -20.50
N PHE A 562 -53.46 16.70 -21.46
CA PHE A 562 -53.99 17.99 -21.81
C PHE A 562 -54.60 17.99 -23.23
N TYR A 563 -55.46 18.97 -23.51
CA TYR A 563 -56.02 19.18 -24.82
C TYR A 563 -56.29 20.69 -25.06
N LEU A 564 -56.44 21.07 -26.28
CA LEU A 564 -56.84 22.46 -26.66
C LEU A 564 -58.35 22.59 -26.62
N GLY A 565 -58.83 23.55 -25.81
CA GLY A 565 -60.19 23.97 -25.82
C GLY A 565 -60.56 24.80 -27.07
N ASP A 566 -61.87 25.16 -27.21
CA ASP A 566 -62.38 25.85 -28.38
C ASP A 566 -61.79 27.24 -28.65
N ASN A 567 -61.25 27.90 -27.59
CA ASN A 567 -60.61 29.21 -27.69
C ASN A 567 -59.11 29.13 -27.81
N GLY A 568 -58.55 27.90 -27.87
CA GLY A 568 -57.12 27.63 -27.93
C GLY A 568 -56.40 27.59 -26.55
N GLU A 569 -57.17 27.57 -25.45
CA GLU A 569 -56.69 27.37 -24.10
C GLU A 569 -56.24 25.91 -23.87
N ILE A 570 -55.27 25.69 -22.98
CA ILE A 570 -54.83 24.35 -22.58
C ILE A 570 -55.64 23.94 -21.36
N LEU A 571 -56.37 22.82 -21.52
CA LEU A 571 -57.20 22.22 -20.48
C LEU A 571 -56.75 20.82 -20.15
N GLU A 572 -56.88 20.38 -18.88
CA GLU A 572 -56.60 19.02 -18.44
C GLU A 572 -57.81 18.12 -18.73
N ARG A 573 -57.60 16.85 -19.07
CA ARG A 573 -58.65 15.88 -19.35
C ARG A 573 -59.19 15.26 -18.06
N ASP A 574 -60.52 15.30 -17.86
CA ASP A 574 -61.17 14.72 -16.68
C ASP A 574 -61.23 13.17 -16.70
N ASN A 575 -61.26 12.53 -17.87
CA ASN A 575 -61.46 11.09 -18.06
C ASN A 575 -60.32 10.43 -18.82
N LEU A 576 -59.15 10.45 -18.21
CA LEU A 576 -57.95 9.87 -18.80
C LEU A 576 -58.09 8.36 -19.08
N GLY A 577 -58.76 7.60 -18.21
CA GLY A 577 -58.93 6.16 -18.37
C GLY A 577 -59.71 5.77 -19.63
N GLU A 578 -60.75 6.54 -20.01
CA GLU A 578 -61.51 6.34 -21.27
C GLU A 578 -60.73 6.82 -22.49
N PHE A 579 -59.97 7.92 -22.32
CA PHE A 579 -59.16 8.47 -23.39
C PHE A 579 -58.03 7.53 -23.81
N VAL A 580 -57.30 6.93 -22.85
CA VAL A 580 -56.18 6.05 -23.10
C VAL A 580 -56.48 4.87 -24.03
N ILE A 581 -57.71 4.35 -23.99
CA ILE A 581 -58.16 3.26 -24.85
C ILE A 581 -58.86 3.73 -26.12
N SER A 582 -59.05 5.03 -26.31
CA SER A 582 -59.70 5.59 -27.48
C SER A 582 -58.81 5.57 -28.73
N GLU A 583 -59.47 5.62 -29.93
CA GLU A 583 -58.75 5.67 -31.22
C GLU A 583 -57.88 6.96 -31.37
N ASN A 584 -58.23 8.01 -30.63
CA ASN A 584 -57.53 9.30 -30.69
C ASN A 584 -56.33 9.39 -29.72
N SER A 585 -56.06 8.36 -28.90
CA SER A 585 -54.97 8.30 -27.94
C SER A 585 -53.66 7.88 -28.60
N THR A 586 -52.58 8.58 -28.27
CA THR A 586 -51.20 8.17 -28.62
C THR A 586 -50.59 7.23 -27.60
N ALA A 587 -51.38 6.78 -26.61
CA ALA A 587 -50.93 5.87 -25.57
C ALA A 587 -50.31 4.58 -26.12
N LYS A 588 -49.17 4.18 -25.58
CA LYS A 588 -48.41 3.04 -26.04
C LYS A 588 -48.78 1.77 -25.27
N ARG A 589 -49.17 0.68 -25.94
CA ARG A 589 -49.38 -0.62 -25.32
C ARG A 589 -48.04 -1.32 -25.09
N VAL A 590 -47.76 -1.69 -23.86
CA VAL A 590 -46.49 -2.32 -23.42
C VAL A 590 -46.80 -3.65 -22.74
N LYS A 591 -45.89 -4.63 -22.88
CA LYS A 591 -46.06 -5.99 -22.40
C LYS A 591 -44.83 -6.46 -21.63
N ILE A 592 -45.03 -7.15 -20.49
CA ILE A 592 -43.99 -7.85 -19.77
C ILE A 592 -43.61 -9.14 -20.54
N VAL A 593 -42.39 -9.21 -21.07
CA VAL A 593 -41.94 -10.34 -21.88
C VAL A 593 -40.93 -11.25 -21.15
N GLY A 594 -40.38 -10.82 -20.02
CA GLY A 594 -39.45 -11.62 -19.21
C GLY A 594 -39.43 -11.22 -17.76
N ILE A 595 -39.00 -12.12 -16.92
CA ILE A 595 -38.72 -11.91 -15.53
C ILE A 595 -37.22 -12.16 -15.35
N VAL A 596 -36.49 -11.21 -14.78
CA VAL A 596 -35.03 -11.25 -14.66
C VAL A 596 -34.58 -10.93 -13.23
N THR A 597 -33.47 -11.48 -12.82
CA THR A 597 -32.83 -11.18 -11.53
C THR A 597 -31.39 -10.68 -11.77
N PRO A 598 -30.83 -9.79 -10.95
CA PRO A 598 -29.44 -9.37 -11.10
C PRO A 598 -28.46 -10.55 -10.97
N THR A 599 -27.47 -10.62 -11.84
CA THR A 599 -26.40 -11.65 -11.79
C THR A 599 -25.56 -11.51 -10.52
N ASN A 600 -25.33 -10.28 -10.07
CA ASN A 600 -24.66 -10.01 -8.80
C ASN A 600 -25.65 -10.16 -7.63
N LYS A 601 -25.51 -11.26 -6.87
CA LYS A 601 -26.36 -11.59 -5.72
C LYS A 601 -26.20 -10.65 -4.51
N ASP A 602 -25.15 -9.86 -4.48
CA ASP A 602 -24.92 -8.85 -3.43
C ASP A 602 -25.58 -7.49 -3.77
N SER A 603 -26.19 -7.37 -4.96
CA SER A 603 -26.92 -6.17 -5.37
C SER A 603 -28.22 -6.07 -4.57
N VAL A 604 -28.40 -4.96 -3.86
CA VAL A 604 -29.64 -4.63 -3.14
C VAL A 604 -30.67 -4.13 -4.15
N THR A 605 -31.37 -5.04 -4.77
CA THR A 605 -32.46 -4.72 -5.69
C THR A 605 -33.79 -5.09 -5.02
N ILE A 606 -34.73 -4.14 -4.97
CA ILE A 606 -36.07 -4.34 -4.41
C ILE A 606 -37.11 -4.67 -5.49
N GLY A 607 -36.67 -4.89 -6.72
CA GLY A 607 -37.48 -5.12 -7.87
C GLY A 607 -37.87 -3.82 -8.59
N SER A 608 -38.12 -3.90 -9.90
CA SER A 608 -38.56 -2.78 -10.75
C SER A 608 -39.02 -3.26 -12.12
N ILE A 609 -39.60 -2.36 -12.93
CA ILE A 609 -39.93 -2.62 -14.32
C ILE A 609 -38.78 -2.15 -15.20
N GLY A 610 -38.11 -3.10 -15.83
CA GLY A 610 -36.96 -2.83 -16.70
C GLY A 610 -37.45 -2.48 -18.12
N TYR A 611 -37.09 -1.30 -18.63
CA TYR A 611 -37.41 -0.85 -19.97
C TYR A 611 -36.19 -0.46 -20.79
N THR A 612 -36.30 -0.42 -22.11
CA THR A 612 -35.22 -0.01 -23.01
C THR A 612 -35.21 1.50 -23.23
N SER A 613 -34.04 2.09 -23.50
CA SER A 613 -33.93 3.52 -23.84
C SER A 613 -34.80 3.95 -25.04
N ALA A 614 -35.10 3.00 -25.93
CA ALA A 614 -35.97 3.23 -27.09
C ALA A 614 -37.40 3.56 -26.68
N LEU A 615 -37.97 2.89 -25.68
CA LEU A 615 -39.30 3.18 -25.16
C LEU A 615 -39.38 4.64 -24.65
N MET A 616 -38.41 5.05 -23.82
CA MET A 616 -38.39 6.40 -23.29
C MET A 616 -38.27 7.45 -24.40
N LYS A 617 -37.38 7.25 -25.38
CA LYS A 617 -37.24 8.15 -26.56
C LYS A 617 -38.53 8.26 -27.37
N GLU A 618 -39.26 7.17 -27.53
CA GLU A 618 -40.56 7.19 -28.23
C GLU A 618 -41.58 7.98 -27.43
N ILE A 619 -41.74 7.75 -26.13
CA ILE A 619 -42.67 8.50 -25.26
C ILE A 619 -42.36 10.01 -25.29
N MET A 620 -41.07 10.38 -25.16
CA MET A 620 -40.65 11.78 -25.26
C MET A 620 -40.96 12.38 -26.61
N THR A 621 -40.79 11.63 -27.69
CA THR A 621 -41.09 12.08 -29.05
C THR A 621 -42.60 12.30 -29.24
N LEU A 622 -43.42 11.37 -28.76
CA LEU A 622 -44.88 11.48 -28.80
C LEU A 622 -45.36 12.69 -27.97
N SER A 623 -44.82 12.89 -26.78
CA SER A 623 -45.11 14.03 -25.93
C SER A 623 -44.80 15.36 -26.63
N ASN A 624 -43.59 15.48 -27.17
CA ASN A 624 -43.12 16.72 -27.83
C ASN A 624 -43.90 17.07 -29.13
N ASN A 625 -44.48 16.09 -29.78
CA ASN A 625 -45.26 16.29 -31.00
C ASN A 625 -46.75 16.55 -30.73
N SER A 626 -47.14 16.75 -29.47
CA SER A 626 -48.52 17.03 -29.09
C SER A 626 -48.99 18.41 -29.59
N PRO A 627 -50.21 18.53 -30.07
CA PRO A 627 -50.81 19.83 -30.45
C PRO A 627 -50.76 20.88 -29.34
N VAL A 628 -50.82 20.47 -28.07
CA VAL A 628 -50.73 21.33 -26.89
C VAL A 628 -49.38 22.01 -26.81
N ILE A 629 -48.33 21.21 -27.02
CA ILE A 629 -46.92 21.70 -27.02
C ILE A 629 -46.70 22.69 -28.17
N ASP A 630 -47.17 22.34 -29.37
CA ASP A 630 -47.05 23.23 -30.54
C ASP A 630 -47.79 24.56 -30.34
N ALA A 631 -48.97 24.51 -29.73
CA ALA A 631 -49.74 25.71 -29.45
C ALA A 631 -48.98 26.65 -28.49
N GLN A 632 -48.44 26.11 -27.38
CA GLN A 632 -47.72 26.95 -26.42
C GLN A 632 -46.37 27.44 -26.98
N LYS A 633 -45.65 26.61 -27.75
CA LYS A 633 -44.38 27.05 -28.41
C LYS A 633 -44.58 28.22 -29.38
N ASN A 634 -45.75 28.19 -30.11
CA ASN A 634 -46.07 29.23 -31.01
C ASN A 634 -46.65 30.50 -30.34
N ASN A 635 -46.86 30.45 -29.01
CA ASN A 635 -47.34 31.56 -28.22
C ASN A 635 -46.33 31.93 -27.11
N ASP A 636 -45.38 32.81 -27.44
CA ASP A 636 -44.34 33.28 -26.55
C ASP A 636 -44.78 34.42 -25.61
N LYS A 637 -46.00 34.91 -25.74
CA LYS A 637 -46.51 36.04 -24.97
C LYS A 637 -47.55 35.67 -23.91
N ILE A 638 -48.31 34.60 -24.12
CA ILE A 638 -49.40 34.21 -23.26
C ILE A 638 -49.26 32.78 -22.80
N ASN A 639 -49.42 32.53 -21.50
CA ASN A 639 -49.59 31.22 -20.91
C ASN A 639 -50.96 30.68 -21.26
N LEU A 640 -51.01 29.67 -22.11
CA LEU A 640 -52.30 29.11 -22.59
C LEU A 640 -53.03 28.30 -21.51
N ILE A 641 -52.45 27.98 -20.39
CA ILE A 641 -53.13 27.34 -19.25
C ILE A 641 -53.93 28.37 -18.45
N THR A 642 -53.35 29.57 -18.24
CA THR A 642 -53.98 30.60 -17.41
C THR A 642 -54.54 31.76 -18.21
N GLY A 643 -54.19 31.90 -19.49
CA GLY A 643 -54.55 33.04 -20.35
C GLY A 643 -53.82 34.35 -19.99
N LEU A 644 -52.86 34.29 -19.04
CA LEU A 644 -52.10 35.47 -18.61
C LEU A 644 -50.87 35.70 -19.46
N PRO A 645 -50.48 36.97 -19.71
CA PRO A 645 -49.21 37.26 -20.38
C PRO A 645 -48.02 36.83 -19.52
N PHE A 646 -46.92 36.36 -20.14
CA PHE A 646 -45.69 36.04 -19.45
C PHE A 646 -45.05 37.31 -18.86
N GLU A 647 -45.17 38.44 -19.54
CA GLU A 647 -44.69 39.72 -19.06
C GLU A 647 -45.66 40.26 -18.03
N LYS A 648 -45.28 40.33 -16.77
CA LYS A 648 -46.14 40.87 -15.70
C LYS A 648 -46.27 42.39 -15.82
N VAL A 649 -47.51 42.90 -15.82
CA VAL A 649 -47.79 44.33 -15.73
C VAL A 649 -47.61 44.78 -14.29
N GLU A 650 -46.59 45.61 -14.00
CA GLU A 650 -46.32 46.09 -12.65
C GLU A 650 -47.52 46.94 -12.13
N PRO A 651 -48.05 46.64 -10.93
CA PRO A 651 -49.06 47.48 -10.31
C PRO A 651 -48.44 48.72 -9.68
N ASP A 652 -49.24 49.74 -9.43
CA ASP A 652 -48.86 50.84 -8.56
C ASP A 652 -48.84 50.36 -7.09
N VAL A 653 -47.65 50.33 -6.48
CA VAL A 653 -47.46 49.81 -5.11
C VAL A 653 -47.49 50.91 -4.02
N THR A 654 -47.82 52.16 -4.41
CA THR A 654 -47.82 53.30 -3.46
C THR A 654 -48.74 53.06 -2.27
N GLY A 655 -49.92 52.49 -2.51
CA GLY A 655 -50.88 52.14 -1.46
C GLY A 655 -50.42 50.94 -0.62
N ILE A 656 -49.69 50.01 -1.23
CA ILE A 656 -49.12 48.85 -0.55
C ILE A 656 -47.94 49.30 0.37
N ASP A 657 -47.14 50.22 -0.06
CA ASP A 657 -46.03 50.76 0.75
C ASP A 657 -46.57 51.38 2.07
N ALA A 658 -47.70 52.06 2.01
CA ALA A 658 -48.33 52.60 3.22
C ALA A 658 -48.83 51.51 4.16
N LEU A 659 -49.27 50.37 3.65
CA LEU A 659 -49.69 49.17 4.43
C LEU A 659 -48.54 48.45 5.05
N LEU A 660 -47.49 48.20 4.28
CA LEU A 660 -46.29 47.53 4.76
C LEU A 660 -45.50 48.38 5.74
N ALA A 661 -45.57 49.69 5.61
CA ALA A 661 -44.95 50.66 6.56
C ALA A 661 -45.59 50.57 7.98
N MET A 662 -46.77 50.02 8.14
CA MET A 662 -47.39 49.78 9.44
C MET A 662 -46.65 48.65 10.25
N ASN A 663 -45.91 47.81 9.58
CA ASN A 663 -45.04 46.82 10.23
C ASN A 663 -43.62 47.42 10.45
N PRO A 664 -43.20 47.69 11.70
CA PRO A 664 -41.89 48.33 11.97
C PRO A 664 -40.68 47.55 11.46
N GLN A 665 -40.80 46.23 11.32
CA GLN A 665 -39.74 45.38 10.80
C GLN A 665 -39.58 45.49 9.29
N VAL A 666 -40.68 45.69 8.55
CA VAL A 666 -40.67 45.82 7.09
C VAL A 666 -40.39 47.28 6.69
N SER A 667 -40.91 48.24 7.46
CA SER A 667 -40.75 49.68 7.19
C SER A 667 -39.32 50.12 6.96
N ALA A 668 -38.37 49.56 7.68
CA ALA A 668 -36.95 49.90 7.57
C ALA A 668 -36.29 49.50 6.22
N TYR A 669 -36.95 48.60 5.46
CA TYR A 669 -36.40 48.04 4.22
C TYR A 669 -37.26 48.36 2.98
N LEU A 670 -38.39 49.02 3.14
CA LEU A 670 -39.35 49.29 2.06
C LEU A 670 -38.73 49.92 0.81
N ASP A 671 -37.83 50.88 0.98
CA ASP A 671 -37.16 51.58 -0.11
C ASP A 671 -36.17 50.70 -0.88
N LYS A 672 -35.80 49.52 -0.35
CA LYS A 672 -34.88 48.54 -0.93
C LYS A 672 -35.64 47.32 -1.51
N MET A 673 -36.91 47.18 -1.22
CA MET A 673 -37.71 46.05 -1.71
C MET A 673 -38.17 46.29 -3.15
N THR A 674 -38.01 45.25 -3.94
CA THR A 674 -38.63 45.20 -5.29
C THR A 674 -40.14 45.06 -5.21
N THR A 675 -40.88 45.34 -6.29
CA THR A 675 -42.33 45.12 -6.39
C THR A 675 -42.71 43.69 -5.99
N ASP A 676 -41.97 42.71 -6.48
CA ASP A 676 -42.16 41.29 -6.12
C ASP A 676 -42.04 41.04 -4.61
N GLN A 677 -41.01 41.58 -3.95
CA GLN A 677 -40.79 41.40 -2.53
C GLN A 677 -41.90 42.08 -1.69
N LYS A 678 -42.39 43.24 -2.14
CA LYS A 678 -43.51 43.93 -1.51
C LYS A 678 -44.80 43.14 -1.63
N ILE A 679 -45.11 42.66 -2.82
CA ILE A 679 -46.29 41.81 -3.09
C ILE A 679 -46.24 40.49 -2.32
N LEU A 680 -45.04 39.84 -2.24
CA LEU A 680 -44.86 38.60 -1.48
C LEU A 680 -45.08 38.82 0.03
N ALA A 681 -44.55 39.95 0.58
CA ALA A 681 -44.75 40.33 1.98
C ALA A 681 -46.24 40.60 2.26
N LEU A 682 -46.90 41.21 1.32
CA LEU A 682 -48.35 41.42 1.39
C LEU A 682 -49.13 40.11 1.33
N LYS A 683 -48.81 39.21 0.40
CA LYS A 683 -49.45 37.87 0.25
C LYS A 683 -49.34 37.06 1.54
N SER A 684 -48.20 37.09 2.22
CA SER A 684 -47.99 36.36 3.49
C SER A 684 -48.74 36.96 4.69
N GLY A 685 -49.19 38.24 4.59
CA GLY A 685 -49.96 38.92 5.62
C GLY A 685 -51.48 38.90 5.42
N LEU A 686 -51.95 38.53 4.27
CA LEU A 686 -53.38 38.46 3.92
C LEU A 686 -53.88 37.00 4.09
N GLY A 687 -54.67 36.74 5.05
CA GLY A 687 -55.14 35.45 5.48
C GLY A 687 -55.76 34.54 4.37
N ASN A 688 -56.25 33.37 4.75
CA ASN A 688 -56.69 32.27 3.86
C ASN A 688 -57.72 32.65 2.78
N ASN A 689 -58.53 33.72 2.97
CA ASN A 689 -59.53 34.13 1.99
C ASN A 689 -58.92 34.58 0.65
N LEU A 690 -57.77 35.27 0.66
CA LEU A 690 -57.10 35.67 -0.58
C LEU A 690 -56.40 34.48 -1.24
N SER A 691 -55.80 33.60 -0.47
CA SER A 691 -55.20 32.40 -1.02
C SER A 691 -56.25 31.53 -1.74
N ASN A 692 -57.40 31.28 -1.09
CA ASN A 692 -58.49 30.53 -1.72
C ASN A 692 -59.03 31.22 -3.00
N LEU A 693 -59.07 32.56 -3.02
CA LEU A 693 -59.46 33.29 -4.22
C LEU A 693 -58.44 33.17 -5.35
N LEU A 694 -57.13 33.24 -5.03
CA LEU A 694 -56.04 33.08 -6.00
C LEU A 694 -56.01 31.65 -6.57
N ASP A 695 -56.27 30.65 -5.74
CA ASP A 695 -56.33 29.24 -6.14
C ASP A 695 -57.55 28.92 -7.07
N THR A 696 -58.59 29.76 -7.01
CA THR A 696 -59.78 29.64 -7.87
C THR A 696 -59.80 30.69 -8.98
N ALA A 697 -58.63 31.23 -9.37
CA ALA A 697 -58.56 32.25 -10.40
C ALA A 697 -59.15 31.75 -11.76
N PRO A 698 -59.99 32.54 -12.43
CA PRO A 698 -60.50 32.12 -13.73
C PRO A 698 -59.41 32.15 -14.79
N TYR A 699 -59.62 31.39 -15.86
CA TYR A 699 -58.81 31.44 -17.06
C TYR A 699 -58.72 32.90 -17.59
N GLY A 700 -57.49 33.36 -17.89
CA GLY A 700 -57.20 34.73 -18.28
C GLY A 700 -57.04 35.70 -17.12
N GLY A 701 -57.07 35.22 -15.88
CA GLY A 701 -56.92 36.00 -14.65
C GLY A 701 -58.24 36.70 -14.27
N PHE A 702 -58.19 37.56 -13.26
CA PHE A 702 -59.34 38.31 -12.77
C PHE A 702 -59.63 39.50 -13.68
N THR A 703 -60.92 39.73 -13.95
CA THR A 703 -61.48 40.86 -14.76
C THR A 703 -62.27 41.81 -13.87
N SER A 704 -62.80 42.88 -14.45
CA SER A 704 -63.66 43.83 -13.72
C SER A 704 -64.91 43.20 -13.12
N GLU A 705 -65.36 42.09 -13.65
CA GLU A 705 -66.48 41.34 -13.11
C GLU A 705 -66.24 40.69 -11.78
N HIS A 706 -64.97 40.40 -11.49
CA HIS A 706 -64.49 39.73 -10.23
C HIS A 706 -64.18 40.70 -9.12
N ILE A 707 -64.31 42.04 -9.35
CA ILE A 707 -63.93 43.07 -8.36
C ILE A 707 -64.63 42.87 -7.02
N SER A 708 -65.95 42.56 -7.06
CA SER A 708 -66.68 42.32 -5.82
C SER A 708 -66.13 41.19 -4.98
N ALA A 709 -65.78 40.08 -5.63
CA ALA A 709 -65.16 38.91 -4.97
C ALA A 709 -63.78 39.24 -4.43
N ILE A 710 -62.93 39.95 -5.18
CA ILE A 710 -61.60 40.40 -4.78
C ILE A 710 -61.69 41.32 -3.57
N ARG A 711 -62.62 42.31 -3.59
CA ARG A 711 -62.83 43.20 -2.46
C ARG A 711 -63.33 42.47 -1.22
N GLY A 712 -64.19 41.48 -1.41
CA GLY A 712 -64.66 40.58 -0.34
C GLY A 712 -63.47 39.76 0.31
N ALA A 713 -62.63 39.20 -0.51
CA ALA A 713 -61.48 38.44 -0.04
C ALA A 713 -60.36 39.27 0.58
N THR A 714 -60.15 40.48 0.07
CA THR A 714 -59.09 41.38 0.55
C THR A 714 -59.54 42.30 1.70
N GLY A 715 -60.85 42.40 1.95
CA GLY A 715 -61.41 43.19 3.05
C GLY A 715 -61.02 44.67 3.00
N PHE A 716 -60.73 45.26 4.18
CA PHE A 716 -60.34 46.67 4.30
C PHE A 716 -58.90 46.96 3.83
N THR A 717 -58.12 45.96 3.55
CA THR A 717 -56.70 46.07 3.22
C THR A 717 -56.47 46.93 1.97
N PHE A 718 -57.33 46.76 0.96
CA PHE A 718 -57.23 47.48 -0.31
C PHE A 718 -58.40 48.45 -0.54
N ALA A 719 -59.05 48.95 0.53
CA ALA A 719 -60.22 49.81 0.41
C ALA A 719 -59.99 51.15 -0.33
N ARG A 720 -58.72 51.60 -0.35
CA ARG A 720 -58.29 52.82 -0.99
C ARG A 720 -57.77 52.66 -2.42
N GLU A 721 -57.56 51.40 -2.84
CA GLU A 721 -57.09 51.14 -4.20
C GLU A 721 -58.19 51.31 -5.21
N THR A 722 -57.83 51.79 -6.40
CA THR A 722 -58.74 51.81 -7.53
C THR A 722 -59.07 50.41 -8.02
N ASP A 723 -60.20 50.14 -8.63
CA ASP A 723 -60.57 48.85 -9.15
C ASP A 723 -59.55 48.35 -10.19
N GLU A 724 -59.02 49.26 -11.03
CA GLU A 724 -58.04 48.95 -12.05
C GLU A 724 -56.72 48.55 -11.43
N ASN A 725 -56.23 49.26 -10.40
CA ASN A 725 -54.96 48.91 -9.72
C ASN A 725 -55.11 47.66 -8.88
N LEU A 726 -56.28 47.47 -8.23
CA LEU A 726 -56.56 46.24 -7.48
C LEU A 726 -56.52 45.00 -8.35
N LEU A 727 -57.06 45.09 -9.55
CA LEU A 727 -56.96 44.01 -10.55
C LEU A 727 -55.50 43.72 -10.93
N LYS A 728 -54.72 44.77 -11.18
CA LYS A 728 -53.29 44.62 -11.48
C LYS A 728 -52.54 43.95 -10.31
N ILE A 729 -52.78 44.33 -9.06
CA ILE A 729 -52.19 43.73 -7.87
C ILE A 729 -52.54 42.26 -7.73
N VAL A 730 -53.83 41.89 -7.84
CA VAL A 730 -54.25 40.50 -7.65
C VAL A 730 -53.78 39.63 -8.81
N ASN A 731 -53.84 40.09 -10.04
CA ASN A 731 -53.30 39.37 -11.20
C ASN A 731 -51.79 39.26 -11.14
N TYR A 732 -51.10 40.26 -10.55
CA TYR A 732 -49.66 40.15 -10.32
C TYR A 732 -49.26 39.09 -9.24
N MET A 733 -50.17 38.82 -8.27
CA MET A 733 -50.03 37.76 -7.26
C MET A 733 -50.20 36.36 -7.81
N LEU A 734 -50.86 36.21 -8.96
CA LEU A 734 -51.01 34.93 -9.66
C LEU A 734 -49.61 34.50 -10.15
N GLU A 735 -49.23 33.24 -9.87
CA GLU A 735 -47.97 32.70 -10.36
C GLU A 735 -48.07 32.57 -11.90
N ASN A 736 -47.26 33.32 -12.60
CA ASN A 736 -47.15 33.20 -14.05
C ASN A 736 -45.75 32.68 -14.37
N PRO A 737 -45.61 31.35 -14.55
CA PRO A 737 -44.31 30.76 -14.89
C PRO A 737 -43.85 31.24 -16.26
N THR A 738 -42.57 31.12 -16.53
CA THR A 738 -42.00 31.39 -17.87
C THR A 738 -42.56 30.40 -18.89
N GLN A 739 -42.45 30.71 -20.19
CA GLN A 739 -42.90 29.81 -21.27
C GLN A 739 -42.30 28.41 -21.12
N ASP A 740 -40.99 28.31 -20.78
CA ASP A 740 -40.30 27.03 -20.59
C ASP A 740 -40.96 26.22 -19.47
N LYS A 741 -41.27 26.82 -18.33
CA LYS A 741 -41.92 26.14 -17.22
C LYS A 741 -43.35 25.68 -17.56
N VAL A 742 -44.08 26.45 -18.35
CA VAL A 742 -45.40 26.04 -18.84
C VAL A 742 -45.26 24.87 -19.80
N LEU A 743 -44.30 24.92 -20.72
CA LEU A 743 -44.03 23.81 -21.63
C LEU A 743 -43.64 22.54 -20.84
N GLU A 744 -42.79 22.65 -19.84
CA GLU A 744 -42.44 21.52 -18.94
C GLU A 744 -43.69 20.98 -18.23
N SER A 745 -44.57 21.86 -17.71
CA SER A 745 -45.76 21.43 -16.97
C SER A 745 -46.79 20.68 -17.83
N VAL A 746 -46.83 20.95 -19.13
CA VAL A 746 -47.67 20.23 -20.09
C VAL A 746 -46.94 19.09 -20.81
N GLY A 747 -45.76 18.67 -20.29
CA GLY A 747 -45.06 17.46 -20.74
C GLY A 747 -44.09 17.67 -21.89
N TYR A 748 -43.64 18.91 -22.17
CA TYR A 748 -42.57 19.17 -23.12
C TYR A 748 -41.21 18.80 -22.49
N ILE A 749 -40.40 18.10 -23.25
CA ILE A 749 -39.08 17.64 -22.83
C ILE A 749 -38.01 18.20 -23.77
N ASP A 750 -37.19 19.09 -23.24
CA ASP A 750 -36.07 19.63 -23.99
C ASP A 750 -34.91 18.62 -24.03
N LEU A 751 -34.66 18.01 -25.17
CA LEU A 751 -33.61 17.00 -25.35
C LEU A 751 -32.17 17.59 -25.28
N ALA A 752 -32.03 18.93 -25.34
CA ALA A 752 -30.77 19.59 -25.14
C ALA A 752 -30.41 19.71 -23.62
N LYS A 753 -31.45 19.74 -22.75
CA LYS A 753 -31.34 20.00 -21.32
C LYS A 753 -31.72 18.77 -20.50
N PRO A 754 -30.82 17.80 -20.31
CA PRO A 754 -31.09 16.68 -19.41
C PRO A 754 -31.19 17.16 -17.96
N SER A 755 -32.01 16.52 -17.14
CA SER A 755 -32.13 16.74 -15.70
C SER A 755 -31.00 16.09 -14.92
N SER A 756 -30.46 15.01 -15.48
CA SER A 756 -29.29 14.30 -14.94
C SER A 756 -28.50 13.64 -16.07
N ILE A 757 -27.19 13.57 -15.91
CA ILE A 757 -26.28 12.81 -16.77
C ILE A 757 -25.68 11.68 -15.92
N VAL A 758 -25.84 10.45 -16.39
CA VAL A 758 -25.34 9.24 -15.72
C VAL A 758 -24.32 8.57 -16.63
N ILE A 759 -23.08 8.48 -16.15
CA ILE A 759 -21.97 7.90 -16.91
C ILE A 759 -21.56 6.59 -16.22
N TYR A 760 -21.57 5.50 -16.97
CA TYR A 760 -21.14 4.18 -16.53
C TYR A 760 -19.70 3.94 -16.98
N PRO A 761 -18.70 4.04 -16.09
CA PRO A 761 -17.30 3.80 -16.46
C PRO A 761 -17.04 2.32 -16.74
N LYS A 762 -16.02 2.01 -17.56
CA LYS A 762 -15.61 0.65 -17.87
C LYS A 762 -15.00 -0.06 -16.65
N ASP A 763 -14.19 0.67 -15.89
CA ASP A 763 -13.51 0.23 -14.68
C ASP A 763 -13.17 1.44 -13.79
N PHE A 764 -12.49 1.20 -12.67
CA PHE A 764 -12.11 2.25 -11.72
C PHE A 764 -11.15 3.28 -12.32
N ASP A 765 -10.16 2.85 -13.08
CA ASP A 765 -9.20 3.73 -13.74
C ASP A 765 -9.92 4.64 -14.75
N ALA A 766 -10.85 4.09 -15.51
CA ALA A 766 -11.71 4.84 -16.42
C ALA A 766 -12.61 5.85 -15.67
N LYS A 767 -13.11 5.50 -14.47
CA LYS A 767 -13.88 6.42 -13.62
C LYS A 767 -13.03 7.62 -13.19
N GLU A 768 -11.78 7.38 -12.79
CA GLU A 768 -10.85 8.44 -12.41
C GLU A 768 -10.52 9.35 -13.59
N VAL A 769 -10.32 8.78 -14.79
CA VAL A 769 -10.12 9.53 -16.03
C VAL A 769 -11.30 10.43 -16.33
N ILE A 770 -12.55 9.91 -16.25
CA ILE A 770 -13.78 10.69 -16.47
C ILE A 770 -13.92 11.80 -15.44
N ASN A 771 -13.69 11.49 -14.15
CA ASN A 771 -13.73 12.48 -13.07
C ASN A 771 -12.72 13.61 -13.28
N ASN A 772 -11.50 13.29 -13.70
CA ASN A 772 -10.48 14.29 -14.02
C ASN A 772 -10.87 15.13 -15.23
N GLU A 773 -11.42 14.50 -16.27
CA GLU A 773 -11.84 15.19 -17.49
C GLU A 773 -12.97 16.20 -17.21
N ILE A 774 -13.92 15.87 -16.34
CA ILE A 774 -15.03 16.77 -16.00
C ILE A 774 -14.62 17.80 -14.94
N LYS A 775 -14.09 17.35 -13.79
CA LYS A 775 -13.79 18.23 -12.64
C LYS A 775 -12.62 19.17 -12.88
N VAL A 776 -11.64 18.77 -13.71
CA VAL A 776 -10.44 19.58 -14.00
C VAL A 776 -10.50 20.13 -15.40
N VAL A 777 -10.45 19.28 -16.43
CA VAL A 777 -10.24 19.74 -17.82
C VAL A 777 -11.42 20.55 -18.35
N TYR A 778 -12.65 20.12 -18.08
CA TYR A 778 -13.85 20.86 -18.46
C TYR A 778 -13.98 22.14 -17.63
N ASN A 779 -13.95 22.03 -16.30
CA ASN A 779 -14.18 23.16 -15.39
C ASN A 779 -13.12 24.29 -15.54
N ASP A 780 -11.86 23.94 -15.85
CA ASP A 780 -10.80 24.95 -16.11
C ASP A 780 -11.09 25.83 -17.34
N LYS A 781 -11.94 25.35 -18.25
CA LYS A 781 -12.32 26.06 -19.47
C LYS A 781 -13.62 26.86 -19.32
N GLN A 782 -14.34 26.70 -18.20
CA GLN A 782 -15.64 27.33 -17.97
C GLN A 782 -15.55 28.54 -17.04
N GLU A 783 -16.50 29.49 -17.20
CA GLU A 783 -16.74 30.53 -16.20
C GLU A 783 -17.33 29.92 -14.91
N ASP A 784 -17.21 30.59 -13.78
CA ASP A 784 -17.65 30.03 -12.48
C ASP A 784 -19.12 29.63 -12.44
N ALA A 785 -19.98 30.27 -13.20
CA ALA A 785 -21.41 29.96 -13.30
C ALA A 785 -21.72 28.67 -14.08
N ASP A 786 -20.81 28.23 -14.93
CA ASP A 786 -20.97 27.05 -15.80
C ASP A 786 -20.14 25.84 -15.32
N LYS A 787 -19.42 25.98 -14.21
CA LYS A 787 -18.66 24.88 -13.61
C LYS A 787 -19.59 23.80 -13.09
N ILE A 788 -19.21 22.56 -13.35
CA ILE A 788 -19.97 21.38 -12.89
C ILE A 788 -19.47 20.94 -11.52
N SER A 789 -20.40 20.79 -10.60
CA SER A 789 -20.18 20.25 -9.27
C SER A 789 -21.02 18.99 -9.06
N TYR A 790 -20.41 17.92 -8.62
CA TYR A 790 -21.11 16.68 -8.23
C TYR A 790 -20.30 15.91 -7.21
N SER A 791 -20.95 15.17 -6.35
CA SER A 791 -20.32 14.29 -5.37
C SER A 791 -20.42 12.83 -5.82
N ASP A 792 -19.30 12.13 -5.76
CA ASP A 792 -19.25 10.69 -5.92
C ASP A 792 -19.29 10.06 -4.52
N ALA A 793 -20.48 9.79 -4.01
CA ALA A 793 -20.69 9.28 -2.67
C ALA A 793 -20.00 7.93 -2.46
N ALA A 794 -19.99 7.05 -3.47
CA ALA A 794 -19.32 5.76 -3.40
C ALA A 794 -17.80 5.92 -3.31
N ALA A 795 -17.19 6.72 -4.20
CA ALA A 795 -15.75 6.98 -4.15
C ALA A 795 -15.34 7.65 -2.83
N THR A 796 -16.16 8.55 -2.29
CA THR A 796 -15.91 9.22 -1.01
C THR A 796 -15.95 8.24 0.16
N LEU A 797 -16.95 7.36 0.22
CA LEU A 797 -17.06 6.33 1.27
C LEU A 797 -15.90 5.34 1.20
N ILE A 798 -15.60 4.83 0.01
CA ILE A 798 -14.52 3.87 -0.22
C ILE A 798 -13.16 4.50 0.10
N GLY A 799 -12.91 5.74 -0.37
CA GLY A 799 -11.71 6.49 -0.04
C GLY A 799 -11.54 6.71 1.46
N SER A 800 -12.63 6.98 2.17
CA SER A 800 -12.63 7.11 3.63
C SER A 800 -12.27 5.79 4.32
N ILE A 801 -12.85 4.66 3.88
CA ILE A 801 -12.54 3.33 4.42
C ILE A 801 -11.07 2.99 4.15
N THR A 802 -10.57 3.20 2.94
CA THR A 802 -9.16 2.96 2.58
C THR A 802 -8.23 3.80 3.45
N THR A 803 -8.54 5.08 3.66
CA THR A 803 -7.77 5.98 4.53
C THR A 803 -7.72 5.46 5.98
N ILE A 804 -8.84 4.97 6.52
CA ILE A 804 -8.89 4.37 7.86
C ILE A 804 -8.04 3.10 7.94
N VAL A 805 -8.16 2.23 6.94
CA VAL A 805 -7.36 0.98 6.86
C VAL A 805 -5.86 1.30 6.79
N ASP A 806 -5.48 2.28 5.98
CA ASP A 806 -4.08 2.71 5.87
C ASP A 806 -3.58 3.33 7.19
N ALA A 807 -4.37 4.19 7.83
CA ALA A 807 -4.01 4.78 9.12
C ALA A 807 -3.79 3.70 10.20
N ILE A 808 -4.70 2.72 10.30
CA ILE A 808 -4.56 1.59 11.22
C ILE A 808 -3.31 0.79 10.86
N THR A 809 -3.08 0.53 9.57
CA THR A 809 -1.92 -0.20 9.08
C THR A 809 -0.61 0.50 9.46
N TYR A 810 -0.51 1.82 9.27
CA TYR A 810 0.68 2.60 9.66
C TYR A 810 0.93 2.57 11.16
N VAL A 811 -0.13 2.70 11.98
CA VAL A 811 -0.02 2.61 13.45
C VAL A 811 0.49 1.22 13.87
N LEU A 812 -0.08 0.15 13.30
CA LEU A 812 0.37 -1.22 13.59
C LEU A 812 1.81 -1.47 13.13
N ILE A 813 2.21 -0.97 11.95
CA ILE A 813 3.60 -1.04 11.47
C ILE A 813 4.53 -0.30 12.43
N ALA A 814 4.14 0.88 12.93
CA ALA A 814 4.93 1.63 13.91
C ALA A 814 5.16 0.82 15.19
N PHE A 815 4.12 0.18 15.74
CA PHE A 815 4.27 -0.69 16.93
C PHE A 815 5.17 -1.90 16.66
N VAL A 816 5.01 -2.59 15.54
CA VAL A 816 5.82 -3.77 15.22
C VAL A 816 7.26 -3.37 14.84
N SER A 817 7.48 -2.15 14.34
CA SER A 817 8.83 -1.62 14.08
C SER A 817 9.67 -1.56 15.36
N ILE A 818 9.07 -1.30 16.52
CA ILE A 818 9.75 -1.37 17.82
C ILE A 818 10.25 -2.80 18.07
N SER A 819 9.43 -3.82 17.80
CA SER A 819 9.84 -5.23 17.92
C SER A 819 11.01 -5.56 16.98
N LEU A 820 11.02 -5.00 15.77
CA LEU A 820 12.10 -5.19 14.80
C LEU A 820 13.43 -4.57 15.30
N VAL A 821 13.36 -3.38 15.93
CA VAL A 821 14.54 -2.74 16.56
C VAL A 821 15.04 -3.59 17.72
N VAL A 822 14.17 -4.07 18.60
CA VAL A 822 14.55 -4.95 19.72
C VAL A 822 15.18 -6.24 19.20
N SER A 823 14.61 -6.86 18.16
CA SER A 823 15.20 -8.05 17.51
C SER A 823 16.59 -7.76 16.96
N SER A 824 16.79 -6.60 16.35
CA SER A 824 18.10 -6.18 15.81
C SER A 824 19.14 -6.00 16.93
N ILE A 825 18.77 -5.39 18.05
CA ILE A 825 19.62 -5.26 19.23
C ILE A 825 19.99 -6.65 19.77
N MET A 826 19.01 -7.55 19.87
CA MET A 826 19.25 -8.92 20.32
C MET A 826 20.26 -9.65 19.43
N ILE A 827 20.15 -9.53 18.11
CA ILE A 827 21.11 -10.08 17.15
C ILE A 827 22.51 -9.49 17.41
N GLY A 828 22.58 -8.16 17.64
CA GLY A 828 23.84 -7.49 17.99
C GLY A 828 24.47 -8.05 19.27
N ILE A 829 23.69 -8.28 20.32
CA ILE A 829 24.15 -8.87 21.59
C ILE A 829 24.64 -10.31 21.36
N ILE A 830 23.87 -11.14 20.64
CA ILE A 830 24.27 -12.55 20.37
C ILE A 830 25.53 -12.59 19.53
N THR A 831 25.69 -11.70 18.56
CA THR A 831 26.91 -11.58 17.74
C THR A 831 28.08 -11.14 18.60
N TYR A 832 27.89 -10.22 19.55
CA TYR A 832 28.91 -9.80 20.50
C TYR A 832 29.40 -10.96 21.38
N ILE A 833 28.47 -11.77 21.92
CA ILE A 833 28.78 -12.99 22.68
C ILE A 833 29.59 -13.98 21.82
N SER A 834 29.17 -14.16 20.55
CA SER A 834 29.88 -15.00 19.59
C SER A 834 31.32 -14.53 19.33
N VAL A 835 31.56 -13.22 19.30
CA VAL A 835 32.89 -12.64 19.19
C VAL A 835 33.75 -12.96 20.43
N LEU A 836 33.15 -12.87 21.62
CA LEU A 836 33.85 -13.20 22.88
C LEU A 836 34.26 -14.68 22.95
N GLU A 837 33.35 -15.59 22.60
CA GLU A 837 33.64 -17.03 22.57
C GLU A 837 34.73 -17.43 21.54
N ARG A 838 34.86 -16.65 20.46
CA ARG A 838 35.80 -16.90 19.36
C ARG A 838 37.06 -16.03 19.42
N THR A 839 37.33 -15.43 20.60
CA THR A 839 38.48 -14.55 20.77
C THR A 839 39.80 -15.25 20.38
N LYS A 840 39.97 -16.52 20.72
CA LYS A 840 41.16 -17.34 20.35
C LYS A 840 41.28 -17.53 18.83
N GLU A 841 40.18 -17.83 18.13
CA GLU A 841 40.17 -17.95 16.66
C GLU A 841 40.54 -16.63 15.98
N ILE A 842 40.03 -15.49 16.50
CA ILE A 842 40.39 -14.16 16.03
C ILE A 842 41.90 -13.91 16.23
N GLY A 843 42.44 -14.32 17.40
CA GLY A 843 43.87 -14.26 17.70
C GLY A 843 44.74 -15.04 16.69
N ILE A 844 44.33 -16.27 16.38
CA ILE A 844 45.01 -17.13 15.38
C ILE A 844 44.97 -16.45 13.99
N LEU A 845 43.79 -15.97 13.52
CA LEU A 845 43.71 -15.28 12.24
C LEU A 845 44.60 -14.05 12.16
N ARG A 846 44.63 -13.25 13.22
CA ARG A 846 45.44 -12.03 13.31
C ARG A 846 46.94 -12.36 13.35
N ALA A 847 47.35 -13.43 14.08
CA ALA A 847 48.74 -13.89 14.14
C ALA A 847 49.24 -14.41 12.78
N ILE A 848 48.40 -15.03 11.97
CA ILE A 848 48.73 -15.48 10.61
C ILE A 848 48.76 -14.30 9.61
N GLY A 849 48.33 -13.10 10.00
CA GLY A 849 48.39 -11.87 9.19
C GLY A 849 47.08 -11.41 8.61
N ALA A 850 45.93 -11.84 9.15
CA ALA A 850 44.62 -11.27 8.78
C ALA A 850 44.55 -9.77 9.14
N SER A 851 44.14 -8.94 8.23
CA SER A 851 43.95 -7.52 8.50
C SER A 851 42.73 -7.25 9.38
N LYS A 852 42.71 -6.11 10.08
CA LYS A 852 41.51 -5.66 10.83
C LYS A 852 40.24 -5.66 9.96
N LYS A 853 40.40 -5.27 8.68
CA LYS A 853 39.27 -5.26 7.70
C LYS A 853 38.80 -6.66 7.33
N ASP A 854 39.71 -7.65 7.25
CA ASP A 854 39.30 -9.03 6.94
C ASP A 854 38.51 -9.65 8.07
N ILE A 855 38.91 -9.42 9.32
CA ILE A 855 38.15 -9.86 10.50
C ILE A 855 36.77 -9.22 10.51
N SER A 856 36.68 -7.89 10.33
CA SER A 856 35.38 -7.18 10.25
C SER A 856 34.49 -7.71 9.12
N ARG A 857 35.06 -8.01 7.93
CA ARG A 857 34.30 -8.59 6.80
C ARG A 857 33.72 -9.97 7.11
N VAL A 858 34.47 -10.82 7.82
CA VAL A 858 33.97 -12.15 8.22
C VAL A 858 32.77 -12.01 9.14
N PHE A 859 32.82 -11.15 10.16
CA PHE A 859 31.70 -10.95 11.08
C PHE A 859 30.52 -10.22 10.42
N ASN A 860 30.76 -9.24 9.54
CA ASN A 860 29.68 -8.59 8.77
C ASN A 860 29.01 -9.56 7.77
N ALA A 861 29.77 -10.47 7.17
CA ALA A 861 29.21 -11.53 6.33
C ALA A 861 28.37 -12.51 7.16
N GLU A 862 28.77 -12.80 8.41
CA GLU A 862 27.99 -13.63 9.34
C GLU A 862 26.65 -13.01 9.68
N THR A 863 26.63 -11.71 10.03
CA THR A 863 25.38 -10.98 10.31
C THR A 863 24.49 -10.85 9.08
N LEU A 864 25.05 -10.67 7.89
CA LEU A 864 24.31 -10.63 6.63
C LEU A 864 23.60 -11.97 6.35
N ILE A 865 24.29 -13.11 6.58
CA ILE A 865 23.68 -14.45 6.43
C ILE A 865 22.56 -14.64 7.44
N ILE A 866 22.77 -14.23 8.70
CA ILE A 866 21.74 -14.30 9.75
C ILE A 866 20.52 -13.47 9.35
N GLY A 867 20.72 -12.24 8.83
CA GLY A 867 19.63 -11.38 8.34
C GLY A 867 18.86 -11.98 7.17
N LEU A 868 19.57 -12.58 6.21
CA LEU A 868 18.94 -13.28 5.09
C LEU A 868 18.11 -14.47 5.58
N THR A 869 18.68 -15.30 6.45
CA THR A 869 17.97 -16.48 6.99
C THR A 869 16.77 -16.06 7.85
N ALA A 870 16.87 -14.99 8.66
CA ALA A 870 15.77 -14.44 9.44
C ALA A 870 14.65 -13.90 8.52
N GLY A 871 15.01 -13.19 7.45
CA GLY A 871 14.04 -12.72 6.44
C GLY A 871 13.30 -13.87 5.77
N VAL A 872 14.03 -14.89 5.30
CA VAL A 872 13.42 -16.06 4.63
C VAL A 872 12.53 -16.86 5.60
N ILE A 873 12.98 -17.08 6.84
CA ILE A 873 12.17 -17.75 7.87
C ILE A 873 10.93 -16.92 8.18
N GLY A 874 11.07 -15.59 8.31
CA GLY A 874 9.96 -14.68 8.57
C GLY A 874 8.89 -14.72 7.49
N ILE A 875 9.28 -14.61 6.23
CA ILE A 875 8.35 -14.72 5.09
C ILE A 875 7.72 -16.11 5.02
N GLY A 876 8.51 -17.19 5.16
CA GLY A 876 7.98 -18.56 5.17
C GLY A 876 6.95 -18.80 6.28
N ALA A 877 7.22 -18.31 7.49
CA ALA A 877 6.28 -18.37 8.61
C ALA A 877 5.00 -17.55 8.33
N THR A 878 5.14 -16.35 7.74
CA THR A 878 3.99 -15.51 7.36
C THR A 878 3.09 -16.21 6.35
N LEU A 879 3.67 -16.83 5.31
CA LEU A 879 2.87 -17.57 4.32
C LEU A 879 2.11 -18.74 4.94
N LEU A 880 2.70 -19.44 5.91
CA LEU A 880 2.01 -20.50 6.67
C LEU A 880 0.90 -19.93 7.56
N LEU A 881 1.15 -18.81 8.24
CA LEU A 881 0.17 -18.15 9.10
C LEU A 881 -0.98 -17.54 8.28
N ASN A 882 -0.73 -17.04 7.08
CA ASN A 882 -1.77 -16.53 6.17
C ASN A 882 -2.81 -17.61 5.84
N ILE A 883 -2.42 -18.88 5.76
CA ILE A 883 -3.38 -19.98 5.56
C ILE A 883 -4.37 -20.03 6.73
N VAL A 884 -3.86 -19.97 7.97
CA VAL A 884 -4.70 -19.99 9.18
C VAL A 884 -5.56 -18.73 9.26
N ILE A 885 -4.98 -17.56 8.98
CA ILE A 885 -5.69 -16.27 8.99
C ILE A 885 -6.83 -16.28 7.97
N ASN A 886 -6.60 -16.81 6.77
CA ASN A 886 -7.63 -16.88 5.73
C ASN A 886 -8.80 -17.80 6.14
N ILE A 887 -8.53 -18.89 6.83
CA ILE A 887 -9.59 -19.76 7.41
C ILE A 887 -10.40 -18.98 8.46
N ILE A 888 -9.72 -18.22 9.34
CA ILE A 888 -10.37 -17.40 10.37
C ILE A 888 -11.19 -16.28 9.73
N LEU A 889 -10.63 -15.56 8.76
CA LEU A 889 -11.33 -14.49 8.05
C LEU A 889 -12.60 -15.03 7.38
N PHE A 890 -12.51 -16.13 6.66
CA PHE A 890 -13.66 -16.76 6.03
C PHE A 890 -14.72 -17.20 7.06
N SER A 891 -14.29 -17.77 8.21
CA SER A 891 -15.22 -18.20 9.27
C SER A 891 -15.95 -17.04 9.95
N LEU A 892 -15.30 -15.87 10.07
CA LEU A 892 -15.87 -14.69 10.72
C LEU A 892 -16.73 -13.85 9.78
N THR A 893 -16.34 -13.73 8.50
CA THR A 893 -16.98 -12.80 7.56
C THR A 893 -17.88 -13.49 6.55
N GLY A 894 -17.71 -14.79 6.29
CA GLY A 894 -18.37 -15.52 5.19
C GLY A 894 -17.86 -15.15 3.79
N LEU A 895 -16.94 -14.18 3.66
CA LEU A 895 -16.49 -13.64 2.39
C LEU A 895 -15.32 -14.48 1.82
N ALA A 896 -15.57 -15.16 0.71
CA ALA A 896 -14.55 -16.00 0.05
C ALA A 896 -13.46 -15.18 -0.67
N THR A 897 -13.73 -13.94 -0.99
CA THR A 897 -12.84 -13.02 -1.71
C THR A 897 -11.86 -12.28 -0.79
N LEU A 898 -12.19 -12.10 0.50
CA LEU A 898 -11.31 -11.46 1.48
C LEU A 898 -10.19 -12.42 1.92
N LYS A 899 -8.99 -12.27 1.36
CA LYS A 899 -7.84 -13.14 1.64
C LYS A 899 -6.60 -12.32 1.97
N ALA A 900 -5.99 -12.58 3.12
CA ALA A 900 -4.66 -12.05 3.43
C ALA A 900 -3.63 -12.62 2.43
N ALA A 901 -2.97 -11.75 1.69
CA ALA A 901 -1.99 -12.10 0.67
C ALA A 901 -0.76 -11.18 0.80
N LEU A 902 0.43 -11.78 0.86
CA LEU A 902 1.66 -11.01 0.90
C LEU A 902 2.15 -10.74 -0.54
N ASP A 903 2.25 -9.48 -0.89
CA ASP A 903 2.84 -9.07 -2.16
C ASP A 903 4.32 -9.50 -2.26
N VAL A 904 4.72 -9.96 -3.45
CA VAL A 904 6.09 -10.43 -3.72
C VAL A 904 7.10 -9.28 -3.57
N GLY A 905 6.73 -8.07 -4.00
CA GLY A 905 7.58 -6.88 -3.84
C GLY A 905 7.82 -6.56 -2.37
N ALA A 906 6.74 -6.56 -1.57
CA ALA A 906 6.81 -6.35 -0.12
C ALA A 906 7.67 -7.43 0.57
N ALA A 907 7.53 -8.71 0.19
CA ALA A 907 8.36 -9.79 0.71
C ALA A 907 9.85 -9.58 0.46
N ILE A 908 10.24 -9.19 -0.76
CA ILE A 908 11.64 -8.88 -1.11
C ILE A 908 12.16 -7.70 -0.30
N ILE A 909 11.37 -6.62 -0.19
CA ILE A 909 11.74 -5.43 0.59
C ILE A 909 11.97 -5.80 2.06
N LEU A 910 11.09 -6.60 2.68
CA LEU A 910 11.23 -7.04 4.06
C LEU A 910 12.51 -7.87 4.29
N VAL A 911 12.88 -8.75 3.35
CA VAL A 911 14.15 -9.50 3.43
C VAL A 911 15.34 -8.54 3.35
N LEU A 912 15.30 -7.53 2.46
CA LEU A 912 16.35 -6.52 2.36
C LEU A 912 16.47 -5.65 3.62
N ILE A 913 15.34 -5.27 4.22
CA ILE A 913 15.29 -4.55 5.50
C ILE A 913 15.94 -5.42 6.60
N SER A 914 15.58 -6.72 6.69
CA SER A 914 16.18 -7.66 7.62
C SER A 914 17.70 -7.71 7.48
N MET A 915 18.20 -7.87 6.26
CA MET A 915 19.63 -7.89 5.97
C MET A 915 20.34 -6.59 6.38
N THR A 916 19.71 -5.46 6.11
CA THR A 916 20.28 -4.14 6.41
C THR A 916 20.36 -3.90 7.92
N LEU A 917 19.27 -4.16 8.64
CA LEU A 917 19.19 -3.97 10.09
C LEU A 917 20.15 -4.89 10.84
N THR A 918 20.25 -6.16 10.42
CA THR A 918 21.20 -7.11 11.04
C THR A 918 22.64 -6.73 10.74
N LEU A 919 22.92 -6.20 9.55
CA LEU A 919 24.25 -5.66 9.22
C LEU A 919 24.60 -4.47 10.12
N ILE A 920 23.69 -3.52 10.32
CA ILE A 920 23.87 -2.37 11.21
C ILE A 920 24.13 -2.84 12.64
N ALA A 921 23.31 -3.76 13.16
CA ALA A 921 23.48 -4.35 14.50
C ALA A 921 24.85 -5.06 14.66
N GLY A 922 25.37 -5.65 13.59
CA GLY A 922 26.66 -6.34 13.56
C GLY A 922 27.89 -5.42 13.47
N LEU A 923 27.75 -4.14 13.10
CA LEU A 923 28.91 -3.24 12.91
C LEU A 923 29.74 -3.03 14.19
N VAL A 924 29.07 -2.88 15.33
CA VAL A 924 29.74 -2.68 16.61
C VAL A 924 30.52 -3.94 17.03
N PRO A 925 29.90 -5.16 17.11
CA PRO A 925 30.62 -6.39 17.41
C PRO A 925 31.78 -6.68 16.43
N SER A 926 31.59 -6.47 15.14
CA SER A 926 32.63 -6.71 14.12
C SER A 926 33.82 -5.76 14.25
N SER A 927 33.58 -4.50 14.62
CA SER A 927 34.63 -3.53 14.92
C SER A 927 35.42 -3.94 16.17
N MET A 928 34.72 -4.38 17.22
CA MET A 928 35.36 -4.89 18.45
C MET A 928 36.22 -6.13 18.18
N ALA A 929 35.70 -7.10 17.39
CA ALA A 929 36.43 -8.28 16.96
C ALA A 929 37.74 -7.90 16.24
N SER A 930 37.67 -6.92 15.34
CA SER A 930 38.80 -6.49 14.52
C SER A 930 39.95 -5.79 15.33
N LYS A 931 39.59 -5.20 16.48
CA LYS A 931 40.54 -4.47 17.37
C LYS A 931 41.18 -5.35 18.44
N LYS A 932 40.78 -6.63 18.56
CA LYS A 932 41.39 -7.54 19.55
C LYS A 932 42.89 -7.71 19.29
N ASP A 933 43.67 -7.59 20.36
CA ASP A 933 45.12 -7.85 20.35
C ASP A 933 45.41 -9.34 20.15
N PRO A 934 46.22 -9.73 19.15
CA PRO A 934 46.50 -11.13 18.86
C PRO A 934 47.21 -11.86 20.02
N VAL A 935 48.11 -11.19 20.75
CA VAL A 935 48.87 -11.82 21.87
C VAL A 935 47.94 -12.11 23.05
N ILE A 936 47.08 -11.12 23.39
CA ILE A 936 46.12 -11.30 24.49
C ILE A 936 45.08 -12.37 24.08
N ALA A 937 44.59 -12.34 22.84
CA ALA A 937 43.57 -13.27 22.33
C ALA A 937 44.07 -14.74 22.28
N LEU A 938 45.37 -14.95 22.04
CA LEU A 938 45.98 -16.31 22.05
C LEU A 938 46.21 -16.86 23.46
N ARG A 939 46.34 -15.99 24.47
CA ARG A 939 46.54 -16.36 25.88
C ARG A 939 45.25 -16.57 26.67
N THR A 940 44.14 -16.13 26.14
CA THR A 940 42.80 -16.43 26.75
C THR A 940 42.49 -17.91 26.62
N GLU A 941 42.31 -18.59 27.77
CA GLU A 941 41.87 -19.98 27.86
C GLU A 941 40.44 -20.19 27.42
#